data_2cbec33493930066c5bf48a8225e475d
#
_entry.id   2cbec33493930066c5bf48a8225e475d
#
_cell.length_a   1.000
_cell.length_b   1.000
_cell.length_c   1.000
_cell.angle_alpha   90.00
_cell.angle_beta   90.00
_cell.angle_gamma   90.00
#
_symmetry.space_group_name_H-M   'P 1'
#
loop_
_entity.id
_entity.type
_entity.pdbx_description
1 polymer ?
#
loop_
_entity_poly.entity_id
_entity_poly.type
_entity_poly.pdbx_seq_one_letter_code
_entity_poly.pdbx_strand_id
1 'polypeptide(L)'
;MNTQLYQTIVIEKSHRTLRRELPEIAQEYSVAGLTPIERMTRRFEWLCKEQEPMFLGDEKICFLRTTKNIPDVFTKEEWEEIRSKHYIHESGYPSNLTVDYGKILKNGLLALKDESDTYGCRSIDAILGLVERYRQAALAESRTVLAEGHAALADGRSALAHVLEQVPAYGARSFREALQCVRIINFALWLEGDYHNTLGRVDQYLYPFLKQDMEAGILTKEDALELVEEFFLSLNRDSDLYPGVQQGDNGQSLMLGGKTKDGSCGFNLLSELCLKASQELKLIDPKINIRVDKDTPDEIYTMCSELTKVGLGFPQYSNDDVVLPGLIEMGYAPEDAVEYTVAACWEFIIPGVGRDVANIAALSVPKVIDTCLHRDLPGCQCLEDFYKAVADEIRTGLDAICDNIKDLWFVPAPFLNLLMDTPKYQNFGIHNVGLSTAADSLTAIMEHVFDTKDVTAERLIAGVDSDFAKAPELLHMLRFETPKLGTNSDKADENLVWLLDTIADALEGKKNCLGGCYRAGTGSAMYYLWSAEEIGASPDGRRKGEPFAANYSISLFTHTDGPFSVLRSMTKPSLSRTINGGPLTLEFHDTIFKTPEAVAQVGQYVKQFVLMGGHQLQLNAVNADTLKEAQAHPEKYPQLIVRIWGWSAYFVELDRAYQDHVIARQEYSL
;
A
#
# COMPACT_ATOMS: atom_id res chain seq x y z
N MET A 1 -5.33 9.69 24.68
CA MET A 1 -4.52 10.38 23.61
C MET A 1 -3.59 11.40 24.24
N ASN A 2 -2.30 11.36 23.92
CA ASN A 2 -1.32 12.36 24.34
C ASN A 2 -1.48 13.64 23.47
N THR A 3 -2.20 14.62 24.01
CA THR A 3 -2.56 15.87 23.31
C THR A 3 -1.34 16.68 22.87
N GLN A 4 -0.27 16.72 23.68
CA GLN A 4 0.94 17.46 23.37
C GLN A 4 1.68 16.84 22.18
N LEU A 5 1.84 15.52 22.17
CA LEU A 5 2.46 14.80 21.04
C LEU A 5 1.64 14.97 19.77
N TYR A 6 0.32 14.84 19.85
CA TYR A 6 -0.58 15.07 18.72
C TYR A 6 -0.41 16.49 18.14
N GLN A 7 -0.41 17.51 19.01
CA GLN A 7 -0.20 18.88 18.58
C GLN A 7 1.13 19.06 17.85
N THR A 8 2.22 18.56 18.42
CA THR A 8 3.58 18.70 17.88
C THR A 8 3.76 17.96 16.56
N ILE A 9 3.21 16.72 16.43
CA ILE A 9 3.45 15.85 15.29
C ILE A 9 2.47 16.12 14.15
N VAL A 10 1.18 16.26 14.45
CA VAL A 10 0.11 16.28 13.46
C VAL A 10 -0.27 17.71 13.07
N ILE A 11 -0.51 18.56 14.04
CA ILE A 11 -1.04 19.91 13.79
C ILE A 11 0.08 20.88 13.40
N GLU A 12 1.07 21.04 14.25
CA GLU A 12 2.16 22.01 14.04
C GLU A 12 3.25 21.46 13.13
N LYS A 13 3.41 20.14 13.11
CA LYS A 13 4.50 19.44 12.39
C LYS A 13 5.89 19.99 12.80
N SER A 14 5.99 20.56 14.01
CA SER A 14 7.16 21.28 14.51
C SER A 14 8.38 20.35 14.74
N HIS A 15 8.16 19.05 14.95
CA HIS A 15 9.22 18.04 14.99
C HIS A 15 10.08 18.01 13.72
N ARG A 16 9.56 18.45 12.57
CA ARG A 16 10.30 18.48 11.29
C ARG A 16 11.42 19.51 11.30
N THR A 17 11.30 20.58 12.12
CA THR A 17 12.33 21.61 12.24
C THR A 17 13.60 21.12 12.94
N LEU A 18 13.53 19.98 13.62
CA LEU A 18 14.66 19.37 14.31
C LEU A 18 15.62 18.61 13.36
N ARG A 19 15.26 18.50 12.08
CA ARG A 19 16.02 17.76 11.10
C ARG A 19 17.08 18.63 10.43
N ARG A 20 18.29 18.09 10.31
CA ARG A 20 19.40 18.72 9.61
C ARG A 20 19.74 17.99 8.32
N GLU A 21 20.23 18.71 7.33
CA GLU A 21 20.75 18.16 6.08
C GLU A 21 22.08 17.46 6.32
N LEU A 22 22.27 16.31 5.69
CA LEU A 22 23.54 15.58 5.70
C LEU A 22 24.30 15.80 4.37
N PRO A 23 25.65 15.81 4.40
CA PRO A 23 26.45 15.94 3.19
C PRO A 23 26.37 14.66 2.32
N GLU A 24 26.63 14.84 1.03
CA GLU A 24 26.80 13.74 0.08
C GLU A 24 28.05 12.92 0.40
N ILE A 25 27.98 11.58 0.24
CA ILE A 25 29.04 10.64 0.58
C ILE A 25 29.47 9.74 -0.59
N ALA A 26 28.67 9.67 -1.65
CA ALA A 26 28.90 8.76 -2.77
C ALA A 26 30.29 8.90 -3.40
N GLN A 27 30.74 10.14 -3.63
CA GLN A 27 32.06 10.41 -4.23
C GLN A 27 33.22 9.92 -3.35
N GLU A 28 33.11 10.10 -2.03
CA GLU A 28 34.14 9.62 -1.09
C GLU A 28 34.23 8.08 -1.15
N TYR A 29 33.05 7.40 -1.16
CA TYR A 29 33.01 5.95 -1.23
C TYR A 29 33.50 5.39 -2.56
N SER A 30 33.21 6.09 -3.66
CA SER A 30 33.73 5.75 -4.98
C SER A 30 35.24 5.83 -5.05
N VAL A 31 35.83 6.96 -4.61
CA VAL A 31 37.29 7.17 -4.56
C VAL A 31 38.00 6.15 -3.66
N ALA A 32 37.36 5.77 -2.55
CA ALA A 32 37.89 4.75 -1.63
C ALA A 32 37.76 3.32 -2.18
N GLY A 33 37.11 3.12 -3.31
CA GLY A 33 36.93 1.80 -3.94
C GLY A 33 36.14 0.82 -3.09
N LEU A 34 35.17 1.30 -2.27
CA LEU A 34 34.39 0.45 -1.39
C LEU A 34 33.39 -0.39 -2.18
N THR A 35 33.24 -1.65 -1.76
CA THR A 35 32.20 -2.54 -2.30
C THR A 35 30.78 -2.06 -1.93
N PRO A 36 29.74 -2.38 -2.71
CA PRO A 36 28.37 -1.97 -2.41
C PRO A 36 27.92 -2.28 -0.97
N ILE A 37 28.21 -3.48 -0.47
CA ILE A 37 27.83 -3.87 0.88
C ILE A 37 28.60 -3.08 1.96
N GLU A 38 29.88 -2.79 1.73
CA GLU A 38 30.67 -1.98 2.65
C GLU A 38 30.16 -0.52 2.68
N ARG A 39 29.77 0.04 1.52
CA ARG A 39 29.18 1.39 1.44
C ARG A 39 27.89 1.48 2.23
N MET A 40 27.01 0.49 2.08
CA MET A 40 25.73 0.45 2.79
C MET A 40 25.93 0.31 4.29
N THR A 41 26.79 -0.59 4.72
CA THR A 41 27.10 -0.76 6.14
C THR A 41 27.69 0.51 6.76
N ARG A 42 28.66 1.16 6.10
CA ARG A 42 29.24 2.43 6.59
C ARG A 42 28.23 3.56 6.61
N ARG A 43 27.37 3.66 5.60
CA ARG A 43 26.28 4.65 5.62
C ARG A 43 25.36 4.42 6.81
N PHE A 44 24.95 3.18 7.05
CA PHE A 44 24.07 2.85 8.17
C PHE A 44 24.72 3.16 9.53
N GLU A 45 26.01 2.79 9.73
CA GLU A 45 26.78 3.13 10.92
C GLU A 45 26.85 4.66 11.13
N TRP A 46 27.14 5.39 10.04
CA TRP A 46 27.20 6.84 10.07
C TRP A 46 25.86 7.47 10.37
N LEU A 47 24.77 7.05 9.69
CA LEU A 47 23.43 7.56 9.93
C LEU A 47 22.97 7.31 11.36
N CYS A 48 23.27 6.15 11.94
CA CYS A 48 23.01 5.88 13.35
C CYS A 48 23.76 6.87 14.27
N LYS A 49 25.00 7.24 13.95
CA LYS A 49 25.79 8.23 14.73
C LYS A 49 25.24 9.65 14.59
N GLU A 50 24.75 10.01 13.39
CA GLU A 50 24.25 11.33 13.08
C GLU A 50 22.85 11.62 13.67
N GLN A 51 22.08 10.58 14.04
CA GLN A 51 20.82 10.80 14.77
C GLN A 51 21.09 11.36 16.16
N GLU A 52 20.39 12.41 16.53
CA GLU A 52 20.46 12.99 17.87
C GLU A 52 19.28 12.49 18.72
N PRO A 53 19.54 11.86 19.88
CA PRO A 53 18.47 11.46 20.77
C PRO A 53 17.67 12.69 21.26
N MET A 54 16.41 12.77 20.88
CA MET A 54 15.53 13.85 21.25
C MET A 54 14.15 13.31 21.67
N PHE A 55 13.49 14.02 22.56
CA PHE A 55 12.16 13.71 23.06
C PHE A 55 11.20 14.89 22.80
N LEU A 56 9.94 14.57 22.46
CA LEU A 56 8.93 15.57 22.10
C LEU A 56 7.97 15.94 23.24
N GLY A 57 8.15 15.37 24.42
CA GLY A 57 7.29 15.57 25.57
C GLY A 57 7.41 14.43 26.57
N ASP A 58 6.32 13.97 27.12
CA ASP A 58 6.23 12.86 28.09
C ASP A 58 6.05 11.48 27.43
N GLU A 59 6.53 11.32 26.22
CA GLU A 59 6.35 10.13 25.39
C GLU A 59 6.82 8.84 26.05
N LYS A 60 6.03 7.78 25.88
CA LYS A 60 6.31 6.41 26.34
C LYS A 60 7.05 5.59 25.30
N ILE A 61 6.95 5.99 24.01
CA ILE A 61 7.59 5.36 22.85
C ILE A 61 8.43 6.42 22.13
N CYS A 62 9.74 6.23 22.10
CA CYS A 62 10.67 7.21 21.54
C CYS A 62 11.15 6.82 20.14
N PHE A 63 12.17 7.46 19.67
CA PHE A 63 12.79 7.49 18.36
C PHE A 63 12.18 8.51 17.42
N LEU A 64 12.99 9.50 17.10
CA LEU A 64 12.69 10.60 16.20
C LEU A 64 13.80 10.72 15.18
N ARG A 65 13.44 10.92 13.93
CA ARG A 65 14.38 11.19 12.86
C ARG A 65 14.86 12.65 12.96
N THR A 66 16.18 12.84 13.07
CA THR A 66 16.84 14.14 13.18
C THR A 66 17.71 14.49 11.98
N THR A 67 17.67 13.66 10.92
CA THR A 67 18.28 13.94 9.62
C THR A 67 17.20 14.11 8.55
N LYS A 68 17.43 15.02 7.60
CA LYS A 68 16.46 15.36 6.56
C LYS A 68 16.53 14.40 5.36
N ASN A 69 17.74 14.05 4.97
CA ASN A 69 18.02 13.18 3.83
C ASN A 69 18.74 11.88 4.27
N ILE A 70 18.69 10.89 3.40
CA ILE A 70 19.52 9.69 3.43
C ILE A 70 20.42 9.79 2.20
N PRO A 71 21.70 10.19 2.34
CA PRO A 71 22.60 10.36 1.20
C PRO A 71 22.80 9.07 0.43
N ASP A 72 22.85 9.15 -0.89
CA ASP A 72 23.12 8.00 -1.76
C ASP A 72 24.55 7.48 -1.56
N VAL A 73 24.73 6.18 -1.80
CA VAL A 73 26.05 5.50 -1.70
C VAL A 73 26.75 5.36 -3.04
N PHE A 74 26.06 5.65 -4.14
CA PHE A 74 26.57 5.62 -5.50
C PHE A 74 26.50 6.99 -6.15
N THR A 75 27.49 7.33 -6.96
CA THR A 75 27.44 8.52 -7.81
C THR A 75 26.44 8.32 -8.96
N LYS A 76 26.08 9.40 -9.65
CA LYS A 76 25.20 9.31 -10.83
C LYS A 76 25.78 8.42 -11.92
N GLU A 77 27.08 8.53 -12.14
CA GLU A 77 27.83 7.74 -13.14
C GLU A 77 27.83 6.26 -12.76
N GLU A 78 28.02 5.93 -11.48
CA GLU A 78 27.93 4.55 -10.99
C GLU A 78 26.50 3.99 -11.17
N TRP A 79 25.48 4.78 -10.88
CA TRP A 79 24.08 4.38 -11.13
C TRP A 79 23.79 4.15 -12.62
N GLU A 80 24.34 4.98 -13.51
CA GLU A 80 24.21 4.79 -14.96
C GLU A 80 24.91 3.48 -15.39
N GLU A 81 26.10 3.20 -14.85
CA GLU A 81 26.80 1.95 -15.12
C GLU A 81 26.02 0.72 -14.62
N ILE A 82 25.49 0.77 -13.39
CA ILE A 82 24.68 -0.31 -12.82
C ILE A 82 23.44 -0.55 -13.69
N ARG A 83 22.70 0.50 -14.05
CA ARG A 83 21.49 0.41 -14.90
C ARG A 83 21.80 -0.07 -16.32
N SER A 84 22.99 0.13 -16.82
CA SER A 84 23.39 -0.38 -18.13
C SER A 84 23.61 -1.90 -18.14
N LYS A 85 23.84 -2.50 -16.98
CA LYS A 85 24.15 -3.94 -16.80
C LYS A 85 23.00 -4.73 -16.22
N HIS A 86 22.16 -4.10 -15.41
CA HIS A 86 21.12 -4.74 -14.58
C HIS A 86 19.79 -4.01 -14.72
N TYR A 87 18.71 -4.76 -14.60
CA TYR A 87 17.40 -4.16 -14.35
C TYR A 87 17.37 -3.63 -12.91
N ILE A 88 17.06 -2.36 -12.76
CA ILE A 88 16.91 -1.69 -11.45
C ILE A 88 15.45 -1.32 -11.28
N HIS A 89 14.81 -1.90 -10.27
CA HIS A 89 13.45 -1.57 -9.92
C HIS A 89 13.41 -0.28 -9.08
N GLU A 90 12.61 0.69 -9.50
CA GLU A 90 12.43 1.99 -8.84
C GLU A 90 13.77 2.65 -8.44
N SER A 91 14.00 2.83 -7.13
CA SER A 91 15.24 3.43 -6.59
C SER A 91 16.41 2.46 -6.52
N GLY A 92 16.18 1.16 -6.74
CA GLY A 92 17.17 0.10 -6.56
C GLY A 92 17.34 -0.37 -5.11
N TYR A 93 16.61 0.20 -4.18
CA TYR A 93 16.59 -0.26 -2.78
C TYR A 93 15.48 -1.29 -2.57
N PRO A 94 15.67 -2.27 -1.66
CA PRO A 94 14.59 -3.18 -1.27
C PRO A 94 13.36 -2.43 -0.73
N SER A 95 12.18 -2.90 -1.09
CA SER A 95 10.92 -2.26 -0.70
C SER A 95 9.78 -3.27 -0.68
N ASN A 96 8.62 -2.84 -0.15
CA ASN A 96 7.39 -3.62 -0.13
C ASN A 96 7.56 -4.97 0.58
N LEU A 97 8.23 -4.95 1.74
CA LEU A 97 8.57 -6.13 2.53
C LEU A 97 8.00 -6.02 3.95
N THR A 98 7.94 -7.15 4.62
CA THR A 98 7.64 -7.25 6.06
C THR A 98 8.63 -8.20 6.70
N VAL A 99 9.37 -7.72 7.70
CA VAL A 99 10.28 -8.56 8.49
C VAL A 99 9.49 -9.45 9.46
N ASP A 100 10.14 -10.49 10.00
CA ASP A 100 9.55 -11.31 11.05
C ASP A 100 9.68 -10.61 12.41
N TYR A 101 8.76 -9.68 12.69
CA TYR A 101 8.70 -9.00 13.99
C TYR A 101 8.51 -9.97 15.16
N GLY A 102 7.78 -11.07 14.99
CA GLY A 102 7.57 -12.06 16.03
C GLY A 102 8.88 -12.72 16.49
N LYS A 103 9.75 -13.07 15.54
CA LYS A 103 11.09 -13.62 15.82
C LYS A 103 11.96 -12.62 16.59
N ILE A 104 11.94 -11.35 16.14
CA ILE A 104 12.73 -10.27 16.77
C ILE A 104 12.24 -10.02 18.21
N LEU A 105 10.93 -9.91 18.41
CA LEU A 105 10.32 -9.68 19.72
C LEU A 105 10.61 -10.81 20.72
N LYS A 106 10.72 -12.03 20.21
CA LYS A 106 11.05 -13.19 21.05
C LYS A 106 12.52 -13.25 21.45
N ASN A 107 13.43 -12.98 20.52
CA ASN A 107 14.85 -13.31 20.68
C ASN A 107 15.72 -12.06 20.93
N GLY A 108 15.34 -10.90 20.37
CA GLY A 108 16.17 -9.70 20.34
C GLY A 108 17.29 -9.75 19.29
N LEU A 109 17.93 -8.60 19.07
CA LEU A 109 19.00 -8.47 18.06
C LEU A 109 20.31 -9.15 18.46
N LEU A 110 20.61 -9.26 19.74
CA LEU A 110 21.85 -9.92 20.19
C LEU A 110 21.86 -11.42 19.86
N ALA A 111 20.72 -12.08 19.90
CA ALA A 111 20.64 -13.48 19.47
C ALA A 111 20.87 -13.64 17.96
N LEU A 112 20.45 -12.67 17.14
CA LEU A 112 20.71 -12.69 15.71
C LEU A 112 22.17 -12.38 15.37
N LYS A 113 22.89 -11.66 16.23
CA LYS A 113 24.30 -11.31 16.03
C LYS A 113 25.21 -12.54 15.97
N ASP A 114 24.93 -13.55 16.78
CA ASP A 114 25.73 -14.78 16.83
C ASP A 114 25.64 -15.61 15.54
N GLU A 115 24.55 -15.43 14.77
CA GLU A 115 24.29 -16.11 13.50
C GLU A 115 24.70 -15.26 12.28
N SER A 116 25.18 -14.01 12.48
CA SER A 116 25.36 -13.01 11.44
C SER A 116 26.77 -12.96 10.88
N ASP A 117 26.90 -12.47 9.66
CA ASP A 117 28.18 -12.09 9.07
C ASP A 117 28.73 -10.78 9.68
N THR A 118 29.92 -10.39 9.26
CA THR A 118 30.58 -9.17 9.75
C THR A 118 29.73 -7.91 9.50
N TYR A 119 29.04 -7.80 8.39
CA TYR A 119 28.25 -6.61 8.03
C TYR A 119 26.98 -6.54 8.86
N GLY A 120 26.34 -7.68 9.05
CA GLY A 120 25.18 -7.80 9.95
C GLY A 120 25.54 -7.47 11.38
N CYS A 121 26.66 -8.00 11.92
CA CYS A 121 27.14 -7.67 13.25
C CYS A 121 27.35 -6.16 13.43
N ARG A 122 27.99 -5.49 12.44
CA ARG A 122 28.21 -4.04 12.46
C ARG A 122 26.90 -3.25 12.44
N SER A 123 25.92 -3.69 11.67
CA SER A 123 24.59 -3.05 11.62
C SER A 123 23.87 -3.17 12.95
N ILE A 124 23.93 -4.34 13.61
CA ILE A 124 23.37 -4.52 14.97
C ILE A 124 24.09 -3.60 15.96
N ASP A 125 25.41 -3.54 15.95
CA ASP A 125 26.17 -2.68 16.86
C ASP A 125 25.84 -1.19 16.65
N ALA A 126 25.63 -0.77 15.42
CA ALA A 126 25.28 0.61 15.10
C ALA A 126 23.92 1.01 15.68
N ILE A 127 22.88 0.19 15.49
CA ILE A 127 21.55 0.50 16.04
C ILE A 127 21.52 0.38 17.56
N LEU A 128 22.17 -0.62 18.15
CA LEU A 128 22.26 -0.74 19.61
C LEU A 128 23.04 0.42 20.22
N GLY A 129 24.06 0.95 19.52
CA GLY A 129 24.77 2.15 19.92
C GLY A 129 23.89 3.40 19.92
N LEU A 130 22.96 3.53 18.96
CA LEU A 130 21.94 4.60 18.96
C LEU A 130 20.94 4.42 20.09
N VAL A 131 20.45 3.20 20.33
CA VAL A 131 19.56 2.89 21.47
C VAL A 131 20.19 3.26 22.79
N GLU A 132 21.47 2.92 23.01
CA GLU A 132 22.18 3.27 24.24
C GLU A 132 22.29 4.78 24.41
N ARG A 133 22.53 5.56 23.33
CA ARG A 133 22.51 7.02 23.41
C ARG A 133 21.15 7.58 23.80
N TYR A 134 20.05 7.03 23.26
CA TYR A 134 18.69 7.36 23.69
C TYR A 134 18.46 7.03 25.17
N ARG A 135 18.93 5.85 25.61
CA ARG A 135 18.86 5.44 27.03
C ARG A 135 19.57 6.42 27.96
N GLN A 136 20.79 6.81 27.60
CA GLN A 136 21.59 7.78 28.39
C GLN A 136 20.95 9.16 28.39
N ALA A 137 20.39 9.62 27.25
CA ALA A 137 19.68 10.89 27.16
C ALA A 137 18.43 10.88 28.07
N ALA A 138 17.66 9.79 28.10
CA ALA A 138 16.50 9.64 28.97
C ALA A 138 16.88 9.69 30.45
N LEU A 139 17.97 9.02 30.86
CA LEU A 139 18.49 9.07 32.25
C LEU A 139 19.01 10.46 32.62
N ALA A 140 19.65 11.17 31.69
CA ALA A 140 20.12 12.53 31.93
C ALA A 140 18.97 13.50 32.10
N GLU A 141 17.98 13.44 31.20
CA GLU A 141 16.78 14.28 31.28
C GLU A 141 15.96 13.99 32.53
N SER A 142 15.78 12.70 32.92
CA SER A 142 15.11 12.32 34.17
C SER A 142 15.70 13.05 35.38
N ARG A 143 17.04 13.11 35.48
CA ARG A 143 17.74 13.79 36.57
C ARG A 143 17.49 15.32 36.56
N THR A 144 17.52 15.92 35.37
CA THR A 144 17.35 17.35 35.20
C THR A 144 15.94 17.79 35.56
N VAL A 145 14.91 17.12 34.97
CA VAL A 145 13.51 17.48 35.21
C VAL A 145 13.07 17.17 36.66
N LEU A 146 13.69 16.14 37.29
CA LEU A 146 13.46 15.91 38.72
C LEU A 146 14.01 17.04 39.60
N ALA A 147 15.18 17.56 39.27
CA ALA A 147 15.77 18.72 39.97
C ALA A 147 14.92 19.99 39.79
N GLU A 148 14.20 20.09 38.68
CA GLU A 148 13.24 21.20 38.40
C GLU A 148 11.85 20.98 39.03
N GLY A 149 11.64 19.86 39.70
CA GLY A 149 10.39 19.55 40.41
C GLY A 149 9.32 18.82 39.58
N HIS A 150 9.68 18.32 38.40
CA HIS A 150 8.77 17.60 37.48
C HIS A 150 8.84 16.08 37.69
N ALA A 151 8.45 15.57 38.85
CA ALA A 151 8.62 14.17 39.24
C ALA A 151 7.98 13.17 38.28
N ALA A 152 6.76 13.41 37.81
CA ALA A 152 6.07 12.50 36.89
C ALA A 152 6.82 12.34 35.54
N LEU A 153 7.37 13.42 34.99
CA LEU A 153 8.17 13.36 33.78
C LEU A 153 9.51 12.64 34.04
N ALA A 154 10.13 12.84 35.20
CA ALA A 154 11.34 12.15 35.59
C ALA A 154 11.12 10.63 35.68
N ASP A 155 10.01 10.20 36.29
CA ASP A 155 9.63 8.79 36.39
C ASP A 155 9.37 8.21 35.00
N GLY A 156 8.66 8.94 34.10
CA GLY A 156 8.42 8.56 32.72
C GLY A 156 9.72 8.33 31.94
N ARG A 157 10.71 9.25 32.08
CA ARG A 157 12.03 9.13 31.44
C ARG A 157 12.85 7.95 31.99
N SER A 158 12.79 7.74 33.31
CA SER A 158 13.46 6.60 33.93
C SER A 158 12.84 5.28 33.43
N ALA A 159 11.52 5.19 33.38
CA ALA A 159 10.82 4.02 32.83
C ALA A 159 11.18 3.76 31.36
N LEU A 160 11.28 4.82 30.52
CA LEU A 160 11.71 4.71 29.14
C LEU A 160 13.15 4.18 29.04
N ALA A 161 14.06 4.64 29.88
CA ALA A 161 15.43 4.14 29.92
C ALA A 161 15.49 2.62 30.25
N HIS A 162 14.62 2.11 31.12
CA HIS A 162 14.53 0.68 31.43
C HIS A 162 13.98 -0.14 30.23
N VAL A 163 13.02 0.41 29.49
CA VAL A 163 12.55 -0.21 28.23
C VAL A 163 13.70 -0.33 27.23
N LEU A 164 14.49 0.73 27.06
CA LEU A 164 15.62 0.77 26.11
C LEU A 164 16.83 -0.09 26.56
N GLU A 165 16.92 -0.44 27.83
CA GLU A 165 17.90 -1.41 28.34
C GLU A 165 17.57 -2.84 27.89
N GLN A 166 16.28 -3.14 27.70
CA GLN A 166 15.80 -4.45 27.28
C GLN A 166 15.72 -4.58 25.75
N VAL A 167 15.02 -3.68 25.10
CA VAL A 167 14.73 -3.80 23.66
C VAL A 167 15.47 -2.75 22.83
N PRO A 168 15.89 -3.10 21.62
CA PRO A 168 15.75 -4.36 20.88
C PRO A 168 16.89 -5.37 21.13
N ALA A 169 17.78 -5.12 22.09
CA ALA A 169 18.92 -5.99 22.38
C ALA A 169 18.47 -7.42 22.74
N TYR A 170 17.49 -7.50 23.60
CA TYR A 170 16.87 -8.75 24.09
C TYR A 170 15.40 -8.81 23.69
N GLY A 171 14.77 -9.98 23.83
CA GLY A 171 13.35 -10.15 23.59
C GLY A 171 12.47 -9.28 24.50
N ALA A 172 11.31 -8.84 24.00
CA ALA A 172 10.36 -8.03 24.76
C ALA A 172 9.69 -8.87 25.87
N ARG A 173 9.37 -8.23 27.00
CA ARG A 173 8.71 -8.86 28.18
C ARG A 173 7.35 -8.26 28.48
N SER A 174 7.03 -7.09 27.91
CA SER A 174 5.78 -6.36 28.09
C SER A 174 5.28 -5.78 26.79
N PHE A 175 4.03 -5.37 26.76
CA PHE A 175 3.42 -4.74 25.59
C PHE A 175 4.14 -3.44 25.20
N ARG A 176 4.51 -2.61 26.17
CA ARG A 176 5.27 -1.37 25.91
C ARG A 176 6.65 -1.67 25.31
N GLU A 177 7.38 -2.66 25.83
CA GLU A 177 8.67 -3.09 25.27
C GLU A 177 8.49 -3.60 23.83
N ALA A 178 7.44 -4.36 23.55
CA ALA A 178 7.16 -4.88 22.23
C ALA A 178 6.88 -3.74 21.21
N LEU A 179 6.04 -2.76 21.56
CA LEU A 179 5.78 -1.59 20.72
C LEU A 179 7.06 -0.77 20.46
N GLN A 180 7.87 -0.52 21.50
CA GLN A 180 9.13 0.20 21.36
C GLN A 180 10.12 -0.56 20.48
N CYS A 181 10.20 -1.88 20.60
CA CYS A 181 11.04 -2.72 19.74
C CYS A 181 10.63 -2.59 18.27
N VAL A 182 9.35 -2.75 17.96
CA VAL A 182 8.83 -2.60 16.59
C VAL A 182 9.16 -1.22 16.04
N ARG A 183 8.98 -0.16 16.85
CA ARG A 183 9.32 1.22 16.44
C ARG A 183 10.78 1.38 16.09
N ILE A 184 11.71 0.82 16.89
CA ILE A 184 13.15 0.90 16.65
C ILE A 184 13.53 0.16 15.37
N ILE A 185 13.00 -1.05 15.17
CA ILE A 185 13.28 -1.84 13.96
C ILE A 185 12.75 -1.14 12.70
N ASN A 186 11.51 -0.66 12.73
CA ASN A 186 10.93 0.10 11.62
C ASN A 186 11.78 1.35 11.27
N PHE A 187 12.20 2.10 12.30
CA PHE A 187 13.09 3.25 12.14
C PHE A 187 14.43 2.88 11.51
N ALA A 188 15.04 1.76 11.95
CA ALA A 188 16.34 1.31 11.44
C ALA A 188 16.28 0.87 9.97
N LEU A 189 15.19 0.21 9.55
CA LEU A 189 14.97 -0.15 8.14
C LEU A 189 14.91 1.10 7.25
N TRP A 190 14.22 2.14 7.70
CA TRP A 190 14.22 3.42 6.99
C TRP A 190 15.59 4.08 6.92
N LEU A 191 16.41 4.00 7.98
CA LEU A 191 17.78 4.50 7.95
C LEU A 191 18.67 3.71 6.98
N GLU A 192 18.43 2.41 6.80
CA GLU A 192 19.15 1.61 5.80
C GLU A 192 18.79 2.03 4.36
N GLY A 193 17.62 2.62 4.17
CA GLY A 193 17.09 3.06 2.88
C GLY A 193 16.00 2.13 2.33
N ASP A 194 15.63 1.11 3.10
CA ASP A 194 14.52 0.23 2.75
C ASP A 194 13.20 0.97 2.97
N TYR A 195 12.40 1.09 1.94
CA TYR A 195 11.15 1.83 2.00
C TYR A 195 9.93 0.92 1.88
N HIS A 196 8.75 1.43 2.23
CA HIS A 196 7.52 0.64 2.32
C HIS A 196 7.68 -0.63 3.16
N ASN A 197 8.32 -0.50 4.34
CA ASN A 197 8.42 -1.58 5.32
C ASN A 197 7.13 -1.66 6.11
N THR A 198 6.34 -2.72 5.87
CA THR A 198 5.05 -2.86 6.49
C THR A 198 5.16 -3.50 7.87
N LEU A 199 4.17 -3.25 8.72
CA LEU A 199 4.14 -3.74 10.10
C LEU A 199 3.58 -5.16 10.20
N GLY A 200 3.00 -5.69 9.12
CA GLY A 200 2.43 -7.04 9.10
C GLY A 200 1.22 -7.19 10.03
N ARG A 201 1.01 -8.41 10.52
CA ARG A 201 -0.13 -8.79 11.36
C ARG A 201 0.09 -8.41 12.82
N VAL A 202 0.03 -7.10 13.10
CA VAL A 202 0.36 -6.55 14.44
C VAL A 202 -0.48 -7.13 15.57
N ASP A 203 -1.73 -7.44 15.30
CA ASP A 203 -2.65 -8.02 16.26
C ASP A 203 -2.39 -9.52 16.54
N GLN A 204 -1.47 -10.15 15.81
CA GLN A 204 -1.05 -11.52 16.11
C GLN A 204 0.25 -11.55 16.93
N TYR A 205 1.29 -10.86 16.48
CA TYR A 205 2.59 -10.94 17.16
C TYR A 205 2.71 -10.02 18.39
N LEU A 206 1.91 -8.95 18.51
CA LEU A 206 1.88 -8.07 19.70
C LEU A 206 0.83 -8.48 20.74
N TYR A 207 -0.28 -9.12 20.32
CA TYR A 207 -1.36 -9.46 21.24
C TYR A 207 -0.96 -10.35 22.43
N PRO A 208 -0.05 -11.32 22.30
CA PRO A 208 0.41 -12.10 23.45
C PRO A 208 0.96 -11.25 24.60
N PHE A 209 1.70 -10.18 24.29
CA PHE A 209 2.25 -9.24 25.28
C PHE A 209 1.15 -8.40 25.93
N LEU A 210 0.22 -7.87 25.12
CA LEU A 210 -0.93 -7.13 25.65
C LEU A 210 -1.77 -8.00 26.59
N LYS A 211 -2.09 -9.21 26.15
CA LYS A 211 -2.89 -10.16 26.94
C LYS A 211 -2.22 -10.47 28.25
N GLN A 212 -0.91 -10.76 28.27
CA GLN A 212 -0.12 -11.01 29.46
C GLN A 212 -0.18 -9.84 30.45
N ASP A 213 0.05 -8.60 29.98
CA ASP A 213 0.06 -7.41 30.83
C ASP A 213 -1.33 -7.09 31.41
N MET A 214 -2.40 -7.34 30.65
CA MET A 214 -3.77 -7.17 31.13
C MET A 214 -4.16 -8.25 32.15
N GLU A 215 -3.83 -9.52 31.91
CA GLU A 215 -4.09 -10.62 32.84
C GLU A 215 -3.31 -10.46 34.16
N ALA A 216 -2.12 -9.85 34.09
CA ALA A 216 -1.32 -9.50 35.27
C ALA A 216 -1.80 -8.22 35.99
N GLY A 217 -2.80 -7.51 35.44
CA GLY A 217 -3.29 -6.24 35.99
C GLY A 217 -2.30 -5.08 35.86
N ILE A 218 -1.32 -5.19 34.96
CA ILE A 218 -0.32 -4.14 34.67
C ILE A 218 -0.93 -3.05 33.80
N LEU A 219 -1.80 -3.41 32.84
CA LEU A 219 -2.49 -2.48 31.93
C LEU A 219 -4.00 -2.64 32.04
N THR A 220 -4.70 -1.52 32.01
CA THR A 220 -6.13 -1.43 31.71
C THR A 220 -6.34 -1.36 30.18
N LYS A 221 -7.59 -1.47 29.72
CA LYS A 221 -7.94 -1.27 28.30
C LYS A 221 -7.61 0.17 27.84
N GLU A 222 -7.81 1.13 28.71
CA GLU A 222 -7.53 2.55 28.49
C GLU A 222 -6.02 2.80 28.36
N ASP A 223 -5.19 2.21 29.25
CA ASP A 223 -3.73 2.29 29.15
C ASP A 223 -3.21 1.67 27.86
N ALA A 224 -3.78 0.54 27.47
CA ALA A 224 -3.44 -0.15 26.23
C ALA A 224 -3.78 0.69 24.99
N LEU A 225 -4.97 1.34 24.97
CA LEU A 225 -5.35 2.24 23.91
C LEU A 225 -4.37 3.41 23.81
N GLU A 226 -4.01 4.03 24.93
CA GLU A 226 -3.06 5.15 24.96
C GLU A 226 -1.68 4.75 24.40
N LEU A 227 -1.21 3.53 24.71
CA LEU A 227 0.04 3.01 24.14
C LEU A 227 -0.06 2.78 22.62
N VAL A 228 -1.19 2.26 22.11
CA VAL A 228 -1.42 2.07 20.67
C VAL A 228 -1.48 3.42 19.96
N GLU A 229 -2.19 4.40 20.53
CA GLU A 229 -2.26 5.77 19.99
C GLU A 229 -0.87 6.40 19.89
N GLU A 230 -0.07 6.26 20.95
CA GLU A 230 1.28 6.82 20.95
C GLU A 230 2.20 6.09 19.97
N PHE A 231 2.06 4.78 19.83
CA PHE A 231 2.75 4.02 18.80
C PHE A 231 2.39 4.53 17.39
N PHE A 232 1.10 4.76 17.11
CA PHE A 232 0.66 5.32 15.82
C PHE A 232 1.21 6.73 15.59
N LEU A 233 1.20 7.59 16.60
CA LEU A 233 1.84 8.91 16.52
C LEU A 233 3.34 8.79 16.22
N SER A 234 4.03 7.81 16.81
CA SER A 234 5.46 7.61 16.59
C SER A 234 5.80 7.26 15.14
N LEU A 235 4.91 6.58 14.41
CA LEU A 235 5.07 6.25 12.99
C LEU A 235 4.96 7.49 12.09
N ASN A 236 4.25 8.53 12.53
CA ASN A 236 4.08 9.79 11.79
C ASN A 236 5.22 10.79 11.99
N ARG A 237 6.22 10.46 12.81
CA ARG A 237 7.41 11.29 13.00
C ARG A 237 8.35 11.29 11.80
N ASP A 238 8.20 10.31 10.89
CA ASP A 238 9.08 10.10 9.74
C ASP A 238 8.35 10.30 8.40
N SER A 239 7.14 10.86 8.42
CA SER A 239 6.15 10.89 7.34
C SER A 239 6.41 11.84 6.17
N ASP A 240 7.65 12.15 5.83
CA ASP A 240 8.00 12.98 4.67
C ASP A 240 9.20 12.43 3.90
N LEU A 241 9.39 11.11 3.94
CA LEU A 241 10.45 10.42 3.20
C LEU A 241 10.24 10.45 1.69
N TYR A 242 9.00 10.64 1.23
CA TYR A 242 8.65 10.70 -0.19
C TYR A 242 8.13 12.10 -0.56
N PRO A 243 9.02 13.07 -0.85
CA PRO A 243 8.58 14.34 -1.41
C PRO A 243 7.98 14.16 -2.81
N GLY A 244 6.96 14.92 -3.14
CA GLY A 244 6.28 14.86 -4.43
C GLY A 244 4.99 14.04 -4.40
N VAL A 245 4.86 13.05 -5.27
CA VAL A 245 3.60 12.31 -5.55
C VAL A 245 2.99 11.64 -4.32
N GLN A 246 3.80 11.21 -3.35
CA GLN A 246 3.36 10.49 -2.16
C GLN A 246 3.79 11.19 -0.87
N GLN A 247 3.65 12.50 -0.81
CA GLN A 247 4.03 13.26 0.38
C GLN A 247 3.27 12.78 1.63
N GLY A 248 4.05 12.40 2.65
CA GLY A 248 3.50 11.95 3.93
C GLY A 248 3.15 10.48 4.00
N ASP A 249 3.32 9.72 2.92
CA ASP A 249 3.12 8.26 2.91
C ASP A 249 4.46 7.52 3.04
N ASN A 250 4.58 6.72 4.08
CA ASN A 250 5.75 5.85 4.29
C ASN A 250 5.45 4.38 3.98
N GLY A 251 4.26 4.06 3.51
CA GLY A 251 3.87 2.68 3.24
C GLY A 251 3.78 1.79 4.48
N GLN A 252 3.55 2.37 5.65
CA GLN A 252 3.49 1.65 6.93
C GLN A 252 2.12 0.99 7.12
N SER A 253 1.82 0.01 6.27
CA SER A 253 0.60 -0.78 6.37
C SER A 253 0.66 -1.73 7.57
N LEU A 254 -0.46 -1.90 8.26
CA LEU A 254 -0.65 -2.98 9.22
C LEU A 254 -1.87 -3.82 8.83
N MET A 255 -1.89 -5.07 9.25
CA MET A 255 -2.92 -6.04 8.94
C MET A 255 -3.57 -6.54 10.22
N LEU A 256 -4.91 -6.54 10.25
CA LEU A 256 -5.70 -7.02 11.36
C LEU A 256 -6.55 -8.23 10.95
N GLY A 257 -6.92 -9.06 11.92
CA GLY A 257 -7.87 -10.15 11.75
C GLY A 257 -7.40 -11.27 10.81
N GLY A 258 -8.35 -11.83 10.07
CA GLY A 258 -8.14 -12.96 9.16
C GLY A 258 -8.02 -14.30 9.87
N LYS A 259 -7.87 -15.36 9.09
CA LYS A 259 -7.67 -16.72 9.63
C LYS A 259 -6.31 -16.86 10.29
N THR A 260 -6.28 -17.57 11.40
CA THR A 260 -5.06 -18.04 12.05
C THR A 260 -4.69 -19.44 11.52
N LYS A 261 -3.52 -19.96 11.91
CA LYS A 261 -3.04 -21.28 11.47
C LYS A 261 -3.97 -22.44 11.85
N ASP A 262 -4.74 -22.28 12.92
CA ASP A 262 -5.75 -23.26 13.35
C ASP A 262 -7.13 -23.04 12.71
N GLY A 263 -7.26 -22.04 11.83
CA GLY A 263 -8.49 -21.70 11.11
C GLY A 263 -9.46 -20.83 11.90
N SER A 264 -9.12 -20.40 13.13
CA SER A 264 -9.95 -19.50 13.92
C SER A 264 -9.86 -18.05 13.42
N CYS A 265 -10.79 -17.21 13.88
CA CYS A 265 -10.77 -15.78 13.62
C CYS A 265 -9.64 -15.11 14.43
N GLY A 266 -8.73 -14.42 13.75
CA GLY A 266 -7.59 -13.73 14.35
C GLY A 266 -7.92 -12.34 14.91
N PHE A 267 -9.14 -11.82 14.70
CA PHE A 267 -9.55 -10.54 15.26
C PHE A 267 -9.65 -10.64 16.80
N ASN A 268 -9.00 -9.72 17.49
CA ASN A 268 -8.88 -9.74 18.96
C ASN A 268 -8.93 -8.32 19.55
N LEU A 269 -8.74 -8.20 20.85
CA LEU A 269 -8.79 -6.89 21.53
C LEU A 269 -7.80 -5.88 20.92
N LEU A 270 -6.60 -6.30 20.52
CA LEU A 270 -5.64 -5.36 19.91
C LEU A 270 -6.13 -4.88 18.55
N SER A 271 -6.81 -5.72 17.77
CA SER A 271 -7.46 -5.30 16.53
C SER A 271 -8.49 -4.18 16.77
N GLU A 272 -9.33 -4.36 17.81
CA GLU A 272 -10.30 -3.35 18.25
C GLU A 272 -9.62 -2.03 18.66
N LEU A 273 -8.54 -2.11 19.46
CA LEU A 273 -7.79 -0.92 19.89
C LEU A 273 -7.11 -0.21 18.71
N CYS A 274 -6.59 -0.93 17.72
CA CYS A 274 -6.01 -0.34 16.50
C CYS A 274 -7.05 0.42 15.68
N LEU A 275 -8.25 -0.15 15.47
CA LEU A 275 -9.35 0.54 14.80
C LEU A 275 -9.72 1.82 15.55
N LYS A 276 -9.85 1.74 16.88
CA LYS A 276 -10.21 2.88 17.71
C LYS A 276 -9.14 3.97 17.71
N ALA A 277 -7.87 3.63 17.84
CA ALA A 277 -6.77 4.59 17.78
C ALA A 277 -6.75 5.32 16.42
N SER A 278 -6.95 4.60 15.30
CA SER A 278 -7.04 5.22 13.98
C SER A 278 -8.23 6.19 13.86
N GLN A 279 -9.40 5.86 14.43
CA GLN A 279 -10.58 6.73 14.46
C GLN A 279 -10.31 8.02 15.25
N GLU A 280 -9.66 7.93 16.41
CA GLU A 280 -9.42 9.05 17.31
C GLU A 280 -8.32 9.98 16.80
N LEU A 281 -7.25 9.40 16.24
CA LEU A 281 -6.08 10.17 15.81
C LEU A 281 -6.18 10.74 14.38
N LYS A 282 -6.92 10.07 13.49
CA LYS A 282 -7.10 10.48 12.08
C LYS A 282 -5.76 10.75 11.40
N LEU A 283 -4.91 9.72 11.35
CA LEU A 283 -3.56 9.79 10.78
C LEU A 283 -3.50 9.18 9.38
N ILE A 284 -2.50 9.57 8.59
CA ILE A 284 -2.18 8.95 7.31
C ILE A 284 -1.57 7.56 7.54
N ASP A 285 -0.67 7.43 8.49
CA ASP A 285 0.00 6.19 8.89
C ASP A 285 -0.34 5.82 10.36
N PRO A 286 -0.43 4.53 10.69
CA PRO A 286 -0.35 3.38 9.79
C PRO A 286 -1.62 3.21 8.93
N LYS A 287 -1.46 2.64 7.73
CA LYS A 287 -2.58 2.25 6.89
C LYS A 287 -3.23 0.99 7.46
N ILE A 288 -4.49 1.10 7.86
CA ILE A 288 -5.24 -0.01 8.44
C ILE A 288 -5.78 -0.90 7.33
N ASN A 289 -5.36 -2.15 7.33
CA ASN A 289 -5.92 -3.22 6.51
C ASN A 289 -6.54 -4.27 7.42
N ILE A 290 -7.59 -4.93 6.93
CA ILE A 290 -8.25 -6.01 7.65
C ILE A 290 -8.50 -7.20 6.72
N ARG A 291 -8.25 -8.39 7.22
CA ARG A 291 -8.62 -9.64 6.59
C ARG A 291 -9.95 -10.12 7.14
N VAL A 292 -10.83 -10.48 6.25
CA VAL A 292 -12.19 -10.96 6.53
C VAL A 292 -12.51 -12.18 5.68
N ASP A 293 -13.54 -12.91 6.06
CA ASP A 293 -14.08 -14.05 5.32
C ASP A 293 -15.60 -14.13 5.52
N LYS A 294 -16.25 -15.11 4.90
CA LYS A 294 -17.70 -15.35 5.03
C LYS A 294 -18.16 -15.61 6.46
N ASP A 295 -17.27 -16.14 7.31
CA ASP A 295 -17.57 -16.53 8.68
C ASP A 295 -17.23 -15.42 9.69
N THR A 296 -16.64 -14.30 9.22
CA THR A 296 -16.34 -13.13 10.07
C THR A 296 -17.64 -12.56 10.67
N PRO A 297 -17.70 -12.36 12.00
CA PRO A 297 -18.87 -11.81 12.69
C PRO A 297 -19.30 -10.42 12.18
N ASP A 298 -20.60 -10.16 12.15
CA ASP A 298 -21.18 -8.89 11.66
C ASP A 298 -20.71 -7.68 12.49
N GLU A 299 -20.45 -7.88 13.77
CA GLU A 299 -19.95 -6.83 14.67
C GLU A 299 -18.58 -6.30 14.22
N ILE A 300 -17.72 -7.17 13.66
CA ILE A 300 -16.41 -6.76 13.12
C ILE A 300 -16.59 -5.88 11.90
N TYR A 301 -17.47 -6.25 10.97
CA TYR A 301 -17.79 -5.41 9.80
C TYR A 301 -18.35 -4.05 10.23
N THR A 302 -19.18 -4.01 11.28
CA THR A 302 -19.74 -2.76 11.82
C THR A 302 -18.64 -1.89 12.44
N MET A 303 -17.74 -2.45 13.26
CA MET A 303 -16.59 -1.71 13.82
C MET A 303 -15.69 -1.14 12.72
N CYS A 304 -15.44 -1.90 11.66
CA CYS A 304 -14.67 -1.44 10.51
C CYS A 304 -15.37 -0.28 9.78
N SER A 305 -16.70 -0.32 9.65
CA SER A 305 -17.49 0.73 9.01
C SER A 305 -17.50 2.03 9.84
N GLU A 306 -17.39 1.94 11.16
CA GLU A 306 -17.17 3.12 12.01
C GLU A 306 -15.82 3.81 11.71
N LEU A 307 -14.79 3.05 11.33
CA LEU A 307 -13.54 3.65 10.86
C LEU A 307 -13.71 4.24 9.45
N THR A 308 -14.39 3.55 8.54
CA THR A 308 -14.67 4.06 7.17
C THR A 308 -15.36 5.43 7.22
N LYS A 309 -16.34 5.59 8.12
CA LYS A 309 -17.08 6.84 8.37
C LYS A 309 -16.17 8.06 8.63
N VAL A 310 -14.95 7.83 9.16
CA VAL A 310 -14.02 8.92 9.50
C VAL A 310 -13.41 9.58 8.25
N GLY A 311 -13.49 8.92 7.08
CA GLY A 311 -13.04 9.48 5.80
C GLY A 311 -11.56 9.31 5.51
N LEU A 312 -10.85 8.40 6.21
CA LEU A 312 -9.41 8.15 5.98
C LEU A 312 -9.15 7.18 4.81
N GLY A 313 -10.19 6.56 4.26
CA GLY A 313 -10.06 5.45 3.31
C GLY A 313 -9.61 4.14 3.98
N PHE A 314 -9.86 3.97 5.25
CA PHE A 314 -9.54 2.79 6.07
C PHE A 314 -10.82 2.20 6.67
N PRO A 315 -10.81 0.88 7.01
CA PRO A 315 -9.80 -0.09 6.62
C PRO A 315 -9.95 -0.50 5.16
N GLN A 316 -8.86 -1.01 4.55
CA GLN A 316 -8.91 -1.75 3.30
C GLN A 316 -9.14 -3.22 3.63
N TYR A 317 -10.12 -3.83 2.96
CA TYR A 317 -10.52 -5.22 3.22
C TYR A 317 -9.83 -6.18 2.25
N SER A 318 -9.40 -7.34 2.77
CA SER A 318 -8.92 -8.48 1.99
C SER A 318 -9.73 -9.71 2.35
N ASN A 319 -10.23 -10.43 1.35
CA ASN A 319 -11.09 -11.61 1.51
C ASN A 319 -10.27 -12.90 1.55
N ASP A 320 -10.14 -13.51 2.72
CA ASP A 320 -9.39 -14.75 2.92
C ASP A 320 -9.95 -15.93 2.09
N ASP A 321 -11.26 -15.95 1.80
CA ASP A 321 -11.87 -17.02 1.01
C ASP A 321 -11.44 -17.00 -0.48
N VAL A 322 -10.87 -15.88 -0.95
CA VAL A 322 -10.31 -15.73 -2.31
C VAL A 322 -8.79 -15.67 -2.29
N VAL A 323 -8.22 -14.91 -1.37
CA VAL A 323 -6.77 -14.65 -1.32
C VAL A 323 -5.99 -15.89 -0.92
N LEU A 324 -6.42 -16.63 0.09
CA LEU A 324 -5.70 -17.83 0.54
C LEU A 324 -5.64 -18.91 -0.54
N PRO A 325 -6.77 -19.33 -1.16
CA PRO A 325 -6.72 -20.26 -2.27
C PRO A 325 -5.84 -19.77 -3.43
N GLY A 326 -5.96 -18.50 -3.80
CA GLY A 326 -5.16 -17.93 -4.89
C GLY A 326 -3.66 -17.94 -4.61
N LEU A 327 -3.22 -17.63 -3.39
CA LEU A 327 -1.81 -17.75 -2.99
C LEU A 327 -1.34 -19.20 -3.06
N ILE A 328 -2.14 -20.16 -2.57
CA ILE A 328 -1.79 -21.59 -2.60
C ILE A 328 -1.69 -22.09 -4.04
N GLU A 329 -2.62 -21.72 -4.92
CA GLU A 329 -2.58 -22.04 -6.35
C GLU A 329 -1.32 -21.48 -7.03
N MET A 330 -0.84 -20.30 -6.58
CA MET A 330 0.41 -19.69 -7.05
C MET A 330 1.67 -20.33 -6.45
N GLY A 331 1.53 -21.37 -5.63
CA GLY A 331 2.64 -22.16 -5.07
C GLY A 331 3.15 -21.71 -3.71
N TYR A 332 2.40 -20.85 -2.99
CA TYR A 332 2.71 -20.57 -1.59
C TYR A 332 2.28 -21.73 -0.71
N ALA A 333 3.11 -22.11 0.26
CA ALA A 333 2.74 -23.16 1.23
C ALA A 333 1.55 -22.68 2.08
N PRO A 334 0.56 -23.53 2.39
CA PRO A 334 -0.62 -23.12 3.16
C PRO A 334 -0.30 -22.48 4.51
N GLU A 335 0.73 -22.98 5.19
CA GLU A 335 1.21 -22.47 6.48
C GLU A 335 1.86 -21.08 6.38
N ASP A 336 2.40 -20.72 5.22
CA ASP A 336 2.92 -19.38 4.93
C ASP A 336 1.81 -18.48 4.38
N ALA A 337 0.97 -18.99 3.47
CA ALA A 337 -0.13 -18.24 2.89
C ALA A 337 -1.07 -17.66 3.97
N VAL A 338 -1.37 -18.43 5.02
CA VAL A 338 -2.22 -17.97 6.12
C VAL A 338 -1.65 -16.77 6.88
N GLU A 339 -0.34 -16.52 6.77
CA GLU A 339 0.32 -15.36 7.40
C GLU A 339 0.42 -14.14 6.47
N TYR A 340 -0.17 -14.18 5.28
CA TYR A 340 -0.07 -13.05 4.37
C TYR A 340 -0.47 -11.72 5.00
N THR A 341 0.21 -10.70 4.56
CA THR A 341 -0.12 -9.29 4.81
C THR A 341 -0.11 -8.52 3.50
N VAL A 342 -0.39 -7.23 3.52
CA VAL A 342 -0.22 -6.38 2.35
C VAL A 342 1.11 -5.64 2.43
N ALA A 343 1.74 -5.48 1.26
CA ALA A 343 2.80 -4.51 1.05
C ALA A 343 2.24 -3.08 1.17
N ALA A 344 3.01 -2.08 0.83
CA ALA A 344 2.68 -0.68 1.02
C ALA A 344 1.25 -0.28 0.65
N CYS A 345 0.72 -0.75 -0.49
CA CYS A 345 -0.58 -0.34 -1.02
C CYS A 345 -1.66 -1.41 -0.80
N TRP A 346 -1.53 -2.55 -1.50
CA TRP A 346 -2.53 -3.65 -1.50
C TRP A 346 -1.93 -5.01 -1.83
N GLU A 347 -0.69 -5.07 -2.29
CA GLU A 347 -0.05 -6.28 -2.78
C GLU A 347 0.17 -7.28 -1.65
N PHE A 348 -0.11 -8.57 -1.93
CA PHE A 348 0.04 -9.62 -0.93
C PHE A 348 1.48 -10.12 -0.83
N ILE A 349 2.01 -10.13 0.39
CA ILE A 349 3.36 -10.61 0.73
C ILE A 349 3.33 -11.49 1.96
N ILE A 350 4.40 -12.28 2.15
CA ILE A 350 4.54 -13.16 3.32
C ILE A 350 5.65 -12.60 4.23
N PRO A 351 5.34 -12.29 5.51
CA PRO A 351 6.33 -11.78 6.44
C PRO A 351 7.55 -12.72 6.61
N GLY A 352 8.71 -12.15 6.69
CA GLY A 352 9.96 -12.84 7.00
C GLY A 352 10.56 -13.70 5.89
N VAL A 353 9.76 -14.26 4.98
CA VAL A 353 10.20 -15.22 3.93
C VAL A 353 9.88 -14.78 2.50
N GLY A 354 9.03 -13.75 2.33
CA GLY A 354 8.68 -13.20 1.02
C GLY A 354 9.65 -12.11 0.60
N ARG A 355 10.26 -12.26 -0.57
CA ARG A 355 11.08 -11.27 -1.27
C ARG A 355 10.47 -10.98 -2.64
N ASP A 356 9.14 -10.96 -2.69
CA ASP A 356 8.39 -10.65 -3.89
C ASP A 356 8.61 -9.19 -4.30
N VAL A 357 8.69 -8.92 -5.61
CA VAL A 357 8.67 -7.57 -6.16
C VAL A 357 7.28 -7.31 -6.71
N ALA A 358 6.42 -6.82 -5.85
CA ALA A 358 4.98 -6.78 -6.07
C ALA A 358 4.51 -5.78 -7.14
N ASN A 359 5.39 -4.88 -7.58
CA ASN A 359 5.09 -3.82 -8.57
C ASN A 359 6.18 -3.71 -9.63
N ILE A 360 6.71 -4.86 -10.11
CA ILE A 360 7.84 -4.89 -11.04
C ILE A 360 7.58 -4.15 -12.35
N ALA A 361 6.33 -4.18 -12.84
CA ALA A 361 5.92 -3.53 -14.08
C ALA A 361 4.41 -3.31 -14.13
N ALA A 362 3.97 -2.59 -15.17
CA ALA A 362 2.56 -2.38 -15.48
C ALA A 362 2.29 -2.60 -16.97
N LEU A 363 1.15 -3.25 -17.28
CA LEU A 363 0.59 -3.35 -18.62
C LEU A 363 -0.58 -2.38 -18.76
N SER A 364 -0.51 -1.43 -19.72
CA SER A 364 -1.63 -0.60 -20.09
C SER A 364 -2.58 -1.38 -21.01
N VAL A 365 -3.68 -1.89 -20.46
CA VAL A 365 -4.63 -2.70 -21.24
C VAL A 365 -5.37 -1.86 -22.28
N PRO A 366 -5.75 -0.59 -22.03
CA PRO A 366 -6.31 0.26 -23.07
C PRO A 366 -5.36 0.51 -24.25
N LYS A 367 -4.03 0.56 -24.01
CA LYS A 367 -3.04 0.69 -25.11
C LYS A 367 -3.00 -0.56 -25.98
N VAL A 368 -3.18 -1.74 -25.38
CA VAL A 368 -3.35 -3.00 -26.15
C VAL A 368 -4.57 -2.90 -27.06
N ILE A 369 -5.72 -2.46 -26.50
CA ILE A 369 -6.95 -2.29 -27.30
C ILE A 369 -6.75 -1.26 -28.41
N ASP A 370 -6.11 -0.12 -28.11
CA ASP A 370 -5.82 0.93 -29.09
C ASP A 370 -4.93 0.42 -30.23
N THR A 371 -3.91 -0.36 -29.94
CA THR A 371 -3.05 -1.00 -30.93
C THR A 371 -3.85 -1.91 -31.86
N CYS A 372 -4.69 -2.79 -31.28
CA CYS A 372 -5.51 -3.72 -32.08
C CYS A 372 -6.64 -3.01 -32.83
N LEU A 373 -7.19 -1.94 -32.27
CA LEU A 373 -8.20 -1.09 -32.94
C LEU A 373 -7.68 -0.58 -34.29
N HIS A 374 -6.45 -0.07 -34.34
CA HIS A 374 -5.87 0.53 -35.53
C HIS A 374 -5.25 -0.51 -36.50
N ARG A 375 -4.57 -1.52 -35.96
CA ARG A 375 -3.85 -2.51 -36.76
C ARG A 375 -4.75 -3.63 -37.29
N ASP A 376 -5.62 -4.17 -36.43
CA ASP A 376 -6.28 -5.44 -36.69
C ASP A 376 -7.78 -5.29 -37.00
N LEU A 377 -8.52 -4.41 -36.32
CA LEU A 377 -9.98 -4.29 -36.45
C LEU A 377 -10.46 -4.13 -37.89
N PRO A 378 -9.81 -3.34 -38.78
CA PRO A 378 -10.24 -3.20 -40.18
C PRO A 378 -10.20 -4.51 -40.97
N GLY A 379 -9.37 -5.48 -40.55
CA GLY A 379 -9.22 -6.78 -41.20
C GLY A 379 -10.08 -7.90 -40.62
N CYS A 380 -10.67 -7.70 -39.43
CA CYS A 380 -11.45 -8.72 -38.73
C CYS A 380 -12.78 -9.00 -39.43
N GLN A 381 -13.10 -10.27 -39.63
CA GLN A 381 -14.35 -10.71 -40.23
C GLN A 381 -15.44 -10.98 -39.18
N CYS A 382 -15.04 -11.33 -37.97
CA CYS A 382 -15.90 -11.62 -36.83
C CYS A 382 -15.25 -11.13 -35.53
N LEU A 383 -16.02 -11.14 -34.44
CA LEU A 383 -15.58 -10.72 -33.11
C LEU A 383 -14.42 -11.59 -32.59
N GLU A 384 -14.45 -12.88 -32.88
CA GLU A 384 -13.42 -13.84 -32.47
C GLU A 384 -12.04 -13.51 -33.07
N ASP A 385 -11.99 -12.99 -34.30
CA ASP A 385 -10.74 -12.49 -34.92
C ASP A 385 -10.14 -11.35 -34.10
N PHE A 386 -10.99 -10.42 -33.64
CA PHE A 386 -10.56 -9.29 -32.83
C PHE A 386 -10.11 -9.71 -31.43
N TYR A 387 -10.87 -10.59 -30.74
CA TYR A 387 -10.44 -11.14 -29.45
C TYR A 387 -9.10 -11.87 -29.55
N LYS A 388 -8.90 -12.63 -30.63
CA LYS A 388 -7.62 -13.29 -30.85
C LYS A 388 -6.49 -12.27 -31.02
N ALA A 389 -6.68 -11.22 -31.79
CA ALA A 389 -5.69 -10.15 -31.95
C ALA A 389 -5.33 -9.48 -30.62
N VAL A 390 -6.35 -9.18 -29.80
CA VAL A 390 -6.14 -8.60 -28.46
C VAL A 390 -5.41 -9.58 -27.53
N ALA A 391 -5.76 -10.86 -27.52
CA ALA A 391 -5.08 -11.87 -26.72
C ALA A 391 -3.60 -12.04 -27.13
N ASP A 392 -3.32 -12.02 -28.44
CA ASP A 392 -1.95 -12.10 -28.95
C ASP A 392 -1.14 -10.84 -28.59
N GLU A 393 -1.75 -9.66 -28.60
CA GLU A 393 -1.10 -8.41 -28.21
C GLU A 393 -0.87 -8.33 -26.69
N ILE A 394 -1.81 -8.81 -25.85
CA ILE A 394 -1.61 -8.96 -24.39
C ILE A 394 -0.40 -9.85 -24.14
N ARG A 395 -0.34 -11.02 -24.81
CA ARG A 395 0.79 -11.94 -24.65
C ARG A 395 2.11 -11.27 -25.08
N THR A 396 2.11 -10.58 -26.23
CA THR A 396 3.28 -9.86 -26.73
C THR A 396 3.76 -8.81 -25.74
N GLY A 397 2.84 -8.00 -25.17
CA GLY A 397 3.18 -6.98 -24.18
C GLY A 397 3.76 -7.59 -22.89
N LEU A 398 3.16 -8.67 -22.39
CA LEU A 398 3.63 -9.35 -21.18
C LEU A 398 4.96 -10.09 -21.45
N ASP A 399 5.15 -10.71 -22.62
CA ASP A 399 6.42 -11.30 -23.02
C ASP A 399 7.54 -10.26 -23.07
N ALA A 400 7.25 -9.08 -23.64
CA ALA A 400 8.22 -7.97 -23.68
C ALA A 400 8.61 -7.49 -22.28
N ILE A 401 7.65 -7.41 -21.34
CA ILE A 401 7.93 -7.09 -19.92
C ILE A 401 8.84 -8.18 -19.32
N CYS A 402 8.47 -9.43 -19.45
CA CYS A 402 9.25 -10.57 -18.90
C CYS A 402 10.66 -10.63 -19.48
N ASP A 403 10.80 -10.44 -20.79
CA ASP A 403 12.07 -10.47 -21.51
C ASP A 403 12.99 -9.30 -21.18
N ASN A 404 12.43 -8.17 -20.76
CA ASN A 404 13.21 -7.01 -20.34
C ASN A 404 13.81 -7.19 -18.94
N ILE A 405 13.25 -8.06 -18.11
CA ILE A 405 13.67 -8.26 -16.71
C ILE A 405 14.49 -9.54 -16.59
N LYS A 406 15.64 -9.59 -17.26
CA LYS A 406 16.53 -10.77 -17.29
C LYS A 406 17.43 -10.89 -16.08
N ASP A 407 17.66 -9.80 -15.40
CA ASP A 407 18.54 -9.70 -14.24
C ASP A 407 18.06 -8.56 -13.37
N LEU A 408 17.78 -8.82 -12.11
CA LEU A 408 17.31 -7.83 -11.15
C LEU A 408 18.35 -7.62 -10.07
N TRP A 409 18.80 -6.39 -9.92
CA TRP A 409 19.78 -6.02 -8.92
C TRP A 409 19.19 -5.04 -7.90
N PHE A 410 19.51 -5.28 -6.64
CA PHE A 410 19.20 -4.39 -5.52
C PHE A 410 20.47 -3.96 -4.80
N VAL A 411 20.44 -2.77 -4.24
CA VAL A 411 21.44 -2.32 -3.28
C VAL A 411 21.47 -3.30 -2.09
N PRO A 412 22.64 -3.77 -1.63
CA PRO A 412 22.74 -4.63 -0.46
C PRO A 412 22.10 -3.99 0.78
N ALA A 413 21.33 -4.75 1.54
CA ALA A 413 20.66 -4.32 2.75
C ALA A 413 21.03 -5.25 3.93
N PRO A 414 22.21 -5.06 4.55
CA PRO A 414 22.71 -5.96 5.59
C PRO A 414 21.81 -6.06 6.81
N PHE A 415 21.20 -4.96 7.26
CA PHE A 415 20.30 -4.95 8.39
C PHE A 415 18.98 -5.65 8.07
N LEU A 416 18.33 -5.32 6.94
CA LEU A 416 17.12 -6.01 6.48
C LEU A 416 17.34 -7.52 6.36
N ASN A 417 18.50 -7.94 5.80
CA ASN A 417 18.81 -9.36 5.60
C ASN A 417 18.87 -10.16 6.89
N LEU A 418 19.25 -9.54 8.01
CA LEU A 418 19.25 -10.17 9.33
C LEU A 418 17.86 -10.48 9.87
N LEU A 419 16.89 -9.64 9.48
CA LEU A 419 15.52 -9.65 9.97
C LEU A 419 14.60 -10.54 9.12
N MET A 420 15.13 -11.06 8.01
CA MET A 420 14.44 -11.96 7.08
C MET A 420 15.11 -13.33 7.11
N ASP A 421 14.31 -14.37 6.97
CA ASP A 421 14.81 -15.71 6.72
C ASP A 421 15.24 -15.88 5.25
N THR A 422 15.81 -17.04 4.90
CA THR A 422 16.09 -17.37 3.50
C THR A 422 14.82 -17.23 2.66
N PRO A 423 14.86 -16.47 1.56
CA PRO A 423 13.68 -16.23 0.74
C PRO A 423 13.07 -17.54 0.21
N LYS A 424 11.78 -17.77 0.51
CA LYS A 424 11.00 -18.86 -0.08
C LYS A 424 10.27 -18.41 -1.34
N TYR A 425 9.89 -17.13 -1.40
CA TYR A 425 9.09 -16.56 -2.48
C TYR A 425 9.80 -15.34 -3.02
N GLN A 426 9.93 -15.29 -4.36
CA GLN A 426 10.57 -14.21 -5.11
C GLN A 426 9.76 -13.96 -6.39
N ASN A 427 8.45 -13.76 -6.24
CA ASN A 427 7.53 -13.58 -7.35
C ASN A 427 7.49 -12.12 -7.79
N PHE A 428 7.17 -11.87 -9.07
CA PHE A 428 7.04 -10.52 -9.62
C PHE A 428 5.58 -10.20 -9.90
N GLY A 429 5.11 -9.05 -9.43
CA GLY A 429 3.76 -8.57 -9.65
C GLY A 429 3.67 -7.61 -10.84
N ILE A 430 2.70 -7.84 -11.73
CA ILE A 430 2.40 -6.96 -12.86
C ILE A 430 1.03 -6.34 -12.64
N HIS A 431 0.99 -5.00 -12.62
CA HIS A 431 -0.26 -4.24 -12.62
C HIS A 431 -0.91 -4.27 -13.99
N ASN A 432 -2.25 -4.36 -14.04
CA ASN A 432 -3.02 -4.26 -15.28
C ASN A 432 -3.90 -3.01 -15.23
N VAL A 433 -3.42 -1.96 -15.87
CA VAL A 433 -3.94 -0.61 -15.74
C VAL A 433 -5.09 -0.37 -16.72
N GLY A 434 -6.15 0.32 -16.28
CA GLY A 434 -7.25 0.75 -17.13
C GLY A 434 -8.19 -0.39 -17.57
N LEU A 435 -8.36 -1.42 -16.74
CA LEU A 435 -9.20 -2.58 -17.01
C LEU A 435 -10.64 -2.21 -17.41
N SER A 436 -11.26 -1.24 -16.74
CA SER A 436 -12.62 -0.80 -17.06
C SER A 436 -12.70 -0.13 -18.44
N THR A 437 -11.74 0.77 -18.75
CA THR A 437 -11.66 1.39 -20.07
C THR A 437 -11.48 0.35 -21.17
N ALA A 438 -10.65 -0.67 -20.94
CA ALA A 438 -10.42 -1.75 -21.90
C ALA A 438 -11.65 -2.63 -22.10
N ALA A 439 -12.30 -3.07 -21.01
CA ALA A 439 -13.50 -3.90 -21.08
C ALA A 439 -14.68 -3.16 -21.72
N ASP A 440 -14.89 -1.91 -21.35
CA ASP A 440 -15.93 -1.06 -21.95
C ASP A 440 -15.64 -0.75 -23.43
N SER A 441 -14.36 -0.63 -23.82
CA SER A 441 -13.95 -0.49 -25.22
C SER A 441 -14.22 -1.76 -26.03
N LEU A 442 -13.92 -2.94 -25.49
CA LEU A 442 -14.29 -4.22 -26.10
C LEU A 442 -15.80 -4.34 -26.26
N THR A 443 -16.56 -3.95 -25.23
CA THR A 443 -18.01 -3.96 -25.27
C THR A 443 -18.56 -3.06 -26.38
N ALA A 444 -17.99 -1.87 -26.55
CA ALA A 444 -18.40 -0.96 -27.60
C ALA A 444 -18.08 -1.51 -28.99
N ILE A 445 -16.91 -2.10 -29.19
CA ILE A 445 -16.53 -2.74 -30.45
C ILE A 445 -17.44 -3.93 -30.75
N MET A 446 -17.68 -4.80 -29.77
CA MET A 446 -18.58 -5.94 -29.87
C MET A 446 -19.99 -5.50 -30.28
N GLU A 447 -20.60 -4.58 -29.54
CA GLU A 447 -21.98 -4.16 -29.75
C GLU A 447 -22.16 -3.47 -31.09
N HIS A 448 -21.32 -2.46 -31.40
CA HIS A 448 -21.58 -1.56 -32.51
C HIS A 448 -20.91 -1.99 -33.82
N VAL A 449 -19.76 -2.69 -33.78
CA VAL A 449 -19.07 -3.11 -35.01
C VAL A 449 -19.50 -4.51 -35.44
N PHE A 450 -19.67 -5.43 -34.49
CA PHE A 450 -19.95 -6.83 -34.83
C PHE A 450 -21.41 -7.24 -34.67
N ASP A 451 -22.10 -6.86 -33.56
CA ASP A 451 -23.48 -7.28 -33.29
C ASP A 451 -24.49 -6.46 -34.09
N THR A 452 -24.64 -5.17 -33.77
CA THR A 452 -25.62 -4.28 -34.42
C THR A 452 -25.17 -3.77 -35.79
N LYS A 453 -23.86 -3.67 -36.00
CA LYS A 453 -23.23 -3.17 -37.23
C LYS A 453 -23.69 -1.74 -37.63
N ASP A 454 -24.03 -0.95 -36.62
CA ASP A 454 -24.44 0.44 -36.82
C ASP A 454 -23.27 1.43 -36.89
N VAL A 455 -22.05 0.95 -36.50
CA VAL A 455 -20.78 1.68 -36.67
C VAL A 455 -19.79 0.78 -37.41
N THR A 456 -19.19 1.31 -38.50
CA THR A 456 -18.08 0.60 -39.17
C THR A 456 -16.77 0.78 -38.41
N ALA A 457 -15.82 -0.14 -38.58
CA ALA A 457 -14.49 -0.02 -38.00
C ALA A 457 -13.81 1.32 -38.32
N GLU A 458 -13.90 1.75 -39.59
CA GLU A 458 -13.30 3.03 -40.07
C GLU A 458 -13.95 4.23 -39.41
N ARG A 459 -15.29 4.19 -39.19
CA ARG A 459 -16.00 5.29 -38.50
C ARG A 459 -15.61 5.37 -37.04
N LEU A 460 -15.46 4.24 -36.38
CA LEU A 460 -15.02 4.16 -34.97
C LEU A 460 -13.60 4.71 -34.82
N ILE A 461 -12.67 4.25 -35.68
CA ILE A 461 -11.27 4.69 -35.68
C ILE A 461 -11.20 6.19 -35.94
N ALA A 462 -11.89 6.71 -36.98
CA ALA A 462 -11.92 8.15 -37.28
C ALA A 462 -12.51 8.98 -36.12
N GLY A 463 -13.48 8.45 -35.39
CA GLY A 463 -14.02 9.05 -34.15
C GLY A 463 -12.96 9.17 -33.08
N VAL A 464 -12.28 8.07 -32.75
CA VAL A 464 -11.20 7.99 -31.76
C VAL A 464 -10.03 8.90 -32.13
N ASP A 465 -9.55 8.86 -33.39
CA ASP A 465 -8.43 9.65 -33.87
C ASP A 465 -8.68 11.16 -33.80
N SER A 466 -9.93 11.57 -34.04
CA SER A 466 -10.33 12.97 -33.96
C SER A 466 -10.73 13.44 -32.55
N ASP A 467 -10.54 12.64 -31.53
CA ASP A 467 -11.08 12.86 -30.18
C ASP A 467 -12.59 13.16 -30.22
N PHE A 468 -13.29 12.49 -31.13
CA PHE A 468 -14.72 12.66 -31.41
C PHE A 468 -15.13 14.08 -31.82
N ALA A 469 -14.19 14.95 -32.18
CA ALA A 469 -14.46 16.36 -32.49
C ALA A 469 -15.47 16.54 -33.66
N LYS A 470 -15.53 15.55 -34.58
CA LYS A 470 -16.44 15.53 -35.71
C LYS A 470 -17.58 14.51 -35.59
N ALA A 471 -17.68 13.84 -34.46
CA ALA A 471 -18.64 12.75 -34.22
C ALA A 471 -19.22 12.80 -32.79
N PRO A 472 -19.86 13.92 -32.37
CA PRO A 472 -20.39 14.06 -31.04
C PRO A 472 -21.51 13.05 -30.71
N GLU A 473 -22.30 12.64 -31.72
CA GLU A 473 -23.34 11.62 -31.53
C GLU A 473 -22.69 10.24 -31.29
N LEU A 474 -21.58 9.92 -31.95
CA LEU A 474 -20.83 8.70 -31.69
C LEU A 474 -20.26 8.70 -30.27
N LEU A 475 -19.68 9.83 -29.83
CA LEU A 475 -19.22 9.97 -28.45
C LEU A 475 -20.34 9.73 -27.44
N HIS A 476 -21.51 10.33 -27.67
CA HIS A 476 -22.67 10.18 -26.80
C HIS A 476 -23.11 8.71 -26.70
N MET A 477 -23.26 8.05 -27.84
CA MET A 477 -23.63 6.64 -27.93
C MET A 477 -22.64 5.75 -27.21
N LEU A 478 -21.33 5.88 -27.51
CA LEU A 478 -20.27 5.08 -26.88
C LEU A 478 -20.19 5.29 -25.38
N ARG A 479 -20.40 6.52 -24.90
CA ARG A 479 -20.26 6.87 -23.47
C ARG A 479 -21.49 6.52 -22.63
N PHE A 480 -22.69 6.72 -23.17
CA PHE A 480 -23.91 6.70 -22.38
C PHE A 480 -24.97 5.66 -22.79
N GLU A 481 -24.91 5.14 -24.02
CA GLU A 481 -25.89 4.18 -24.52
C GLU A 481 -25.34 2.76 -24.61
N THR A 482 -24.01 2.61 -24.71
CA THR A 482 -23.34 1.32 -24.71
C THR A 482 -23.27 0.73 -23.29
N PRO A 483 -23.52 -0.57 -23.09
CA PRO A 483 -23.38 -1.22 -21.79
C PRO A 483 -21.97 -0.99 -21.20
N LYS A 484 -21.91 -0.76 -19.89
CA LYS A 484 -20.67 -0.46 -19.14
C LYS A 484 -20.49 -1.37 -17.95
N LEU A 485 -19.24 -1.56 -17.55
CA LEU A 485 -18.92 -2.19 -16.26
C LEU A 485 -19.57 -1.42 -15.11
N GLY A 486 -20.03 -2.15 -14.10
CA GLY A 486 -20.70 -1.58 -12.93
C GLY A 486 -22.21 -1.42 -13.09
N THR A 487 -22.78 -1.68 -14.27
CA THR A 487 -24.21 -1.64 -14.51
C THR A 487 -24.88 -3.03 -14.45
N ASN A 488 -24.14 -4.06 -14.00
CA ASN A 488 -24.59 -5.46 -13.99
C ASN A 488 -25.04 -5.94 -15.38
N SER A 489 -24.33 -5.55 -16.42
CA SER A 489 -24.55 -5.98 -17.80
C SER A 489 -23.63 -7.16 -18.13
N ASP A 490 -24.23 -8.32 -18.42
CA ASP A 490 -23.44 -9.51 -18.79
C ASP A 490 -22.49 -9.23 -19.96
N LYS A 491 -22.91 -8.44 -20.96
CA LYS A 491 -22.06 -8.07 -22.09
C LYS A 491 -20.75 -7.33 -21.70
N ALA A 492 -20.83 -6.39 -20.76
CA ALA A 492 -19.67 -5.65 -20.30
C ALA A 492 -18.84 -6.50 -19.31
N ASP A 493 -19.53 -7.23 -18.43
CA ASP A 493 -18.91 -8.00 -17.36
C ASP A 493 -18.13 -9.20 -17.92
N GLU A 494 -18.64 -9.89 -18.95
CA GLU A 494 -17.95 -11.01 -19.63
C GLU A 494 -16.66 -10.54 -20.32
N ASN A 495 -16.59 -9.32 -20.82
CA ASN A 495 -15.37 -8.74 -21.35
C ASN A 495 -14.29 -8.54 -20.27
N LEU A 496 -14.68 -8.13 -19.07
CA LEU A 496 -13.74 -8.05 -17.95
C LEU A 496 -13.25 -9.44 -17.52
N VAL A 497 -14.16 -10.43 -17.44
CA VAL A 497 -13.78 -11.83 -17.15
C VAL A 497 -12.77 -12.32 -18.17
N TRP A 498 -13.08 -12.15 -19.45
CA TRP A 498 -12.21 -12.57 -20.54
C TRP A 498 -10.82 -11.91 -20.52
N LEU A 499 -10.77 -10.59 -20.25
CA LEU A 499 -9.50 -9.86 -20.15
C LEU A 499 -8.63 -10.39 -19.01
N LEU A 500 -9.20 -10.55 -17.80
CA LEU A 500 -8.44 -11.01 -16.65
C LEU A 500 -7.97 -12.47 -16.81
N ASP A 501 -8.82 -13.35 -17.38
CA ASP A 501 -8.42 -14.71 -17.69
C ASP A 501 -7.31 -14.74 -18.74
N THR A 502 -7.41 -13.95 -19.81
CA THR A 502 -6.39 -13.86 -20.86
C THR A 502 -5.05 -13.38 -20.30
N ILE A 503 -5.05 -12.39 -19.41
CA ILE A 503 -3.84 -11.89 -18.76
C ILE A 503 -3.23 -12.96 -17.84
N ALA A 504 -4.05 -13.62 -17.04
CA ALA A 504 -3.60 -14.68 -16.14
C ALA A 504 -3.01 -15.85 -16.91
N ASP A 505 -3.69 -16.31 -17.98
CA ASP A 505 -3.20 -17.38 -18.87
C ASP A 505 -1.87 -17.01 -19.55
N ALA A 506 -1.72 -15.74 -19.94
CA ALA A 506 -0.48 -15.27 -20.57
C ALA A 506 0.72 -15.26 -19.61
N LEU A 507 0.50 -15.20 -18.30
CA LEU A 507 1.55 -15.25 -17.27
C LEU A 507 1.75 -16.66 -16.69
N GLU A 508 0.82 -17.58 -16.91
CA GLU A 508 0.88 -18.93 -16.35
C GLU A 508 2.14 -19.67 -16.77
N GLY A 509 2.82 -20.29 -15.82
CA GLY A 509 4.05 -21.06 -16.02
C GLY A 509 5.31 -20.24 -16.31
N LYS A 510 5.21 -18.92 -16.52
CA LYS A 510 6.40 -18.09 -16.72
C LYS A 510 7.22 -17.96 -15.45
N LYS A 511 8.54 -18.11 -15.60
CA LYS A 511 9.51 -17.95 -14.53
C LYS A 511 10.25 -16.63 -14.67
N ASN A 512 10.46 -15.94 -13.54
CA ASN A 512 11.28 -14.73 -13.51
C ASN A 512 12.77 -15.06 -13.30
N CYS A 513 13.61 -14.05 -13.37
CA CYS A 513 15.08 -14.19 -13.24
C CYS A 513 15.54 -14.69 -11.86
N LEU A 514 14.70 -14.66 -10.83
CA LEU A 514 14.98 -15.15 -9.47
C LEU A 514 14.41 -16.57 -9.25
N GLY A 515 13.79 -17.18 -10.26
CA GLY A 515 13.18 -18.51 -10.19
C GLY A 515 11.74 -18.53 -9.69
N GLY A 516 11.19 -17.39 -9.28
CA GLY A 516 9.77 -17.22 -8.95
C GLY A 516 8.87 -17.18 -10.19
N CYS A 517 7.60 -16.84 -9.99
CA CYS A 517 6.62 -16.66 -11.06
C CYS A 517 6.22 -15.18 -11.23
N TYR A 518 5.41 -14.90 -12.25
CA TYR A 518 4.75 -13.60 -12.41
C TYR A 518 3.31 -13.70 -11.91
N ARG A 519 2.84 -12.65 -11.21
CA ARG A 519 1.48 -12.55 -10.66
C ARG A 519 0.72 -11.43 -11.35
N ALA A 520 -0.43 -11.73 -11.92
CA ALA A 520 -1.35 -10.71 -12.42
C ALA A 520 -2.00 -9.95 -11.24
N GLY A 521 -2.18 -8.64 -11.39
CA GLY A 521 -2.88 -7.80 -10.45
C GLY A 521 -3.94 -6.93 -11.12
N THR A 522 -4.85 -6.39 -10.34
CA THR A 522 -5.89 -5.44 -10.76
C THR A 522 -5.59 -4.00 -10.32
N GLY A 523 -4.44 -3.79 -9.67
CA GLY A 523 -4.00 -2.47 -9.23
C GLY A 523 -3.46 -1.61 -10.35
N SER A 524 -3.43 -0.31 -10.16
CA SER A 524 -2.94 0.65 -11.15
C SER A 524 -1.76 1.50 -10.67
N ALA A 525 -1.54 1.62 -9.36
CA ALA A 525 -0.65 2.63 -8.79
C ALA A 525 -0.86 4.01 -9.46
N MET A 526 0.19 4.77 -9.75
CA MET A 526 0.13 6.05 -10.46
C MET A 526 -0.13 5.91 -11.98
N TYR A 527 0.00 4.72 -12.53
CA TYR A 527 -0.07 4.50 -13.97
C TYR A 527 -1.43 4.84 -14.60
N TYR A 528 -2.51 4.92 -13.80
CA TYR A 528 -3.84 5.32 -14.32
C TYR A 528 -3.86 6.76 -14.88
N LEU A 529 -2.94 7.63 -14.45
CA LEU A 529 -2.72 8.95 -15.03
C LEU A 529 -1.73 8.87 -16.19
N TRP A 530 -0.56 8.30 -15.96
CA TRP A 530 0.55 8.29 -16.93
C TRP A 530 0.20 7.53 -18.21
N SER A 531 -0.37 6.32 -18.08
CA SER A 531 -0.76 5.52 -19.24
C SER A 531 -1.96 6.13 -19.99
N ALA A 532 -2.80 6.92 -19.30
CA ALA A 532 -3.89 7.63 -19.96
C ALA A 532 -3.39 8.76 -20.87
N GLU A 533 -2.23 9.36 -20.57
CA GLU A 533 -1.59 10.38 -21.41
C GLU A 533 -0.93 9.79 -22.66
N GLU A 534 -0.57 8.49 -22.64
CA GLU A 534 0.09 7.82 -23.76
C GLU A 534 -0.84 7.49 -24.92
N ILE A 535 -2.17 7.49 -24.71
CA ILE A 535 -3.16 7.18 -25.76
C ILE A 535 -4.13 8.33 -25.97
N GLY A 536 -4.70 8.38 -27.18
CA GLY A 536 -5.77 9.32 -27.56
C GLY A 536 -7.08 9.03 -26.84
N ALA A 537 -8.20 9.31 -27.49
CA ALA A 537 -9.52 8.85 -27.07
C ALA A 537 -9.61 7.32 -27.20
N SER A 538 -10.64 6.71 -26.60
CA SER A 538 -10.84 5.25 -26.65
C SER A 538 -12.27 4.87 -27.00
N PRO A 539 -12.50 3.64 -27.52
CA PRO A 539 -13.82 3.20 -28.01
C PRO A 539 -14.94 3.20 -26.94
N ASP A 540 -14.60 3.21 -25.66
CA ASP A 540 -15.58 3.33 -24.57
C ASP A 540 -16.19 4.75 -24.44
N GLY A 541 -15.69 5.71 -25.24
CA GLY A 541 -16.10 7.12 -25.20
C GLY A 541 -15.24 7.99 -24.28
N ARG A 542 -14.10 7.49 -23.73
CA ARG A 542 -13.11 8.32 -23.02
C ARG A 542 -12.44 9.26 -24.02
N ARG A 543 -12.31 10.52 -23.67
CA ARG A 543 -11.60 11.52 -24.50
C ARG A 543 -10.12 11.58 -24.13
N LYS A 544 -9.32 12.10 -25.05
CA LYS A 544 -7.90 12.37 -24.81
C LYS A 544 -7.74 13.29 -23.58
N GLY A 545 -6.81 12.92 -22.68
CA GLY A 545 -6.54 13.67 -21.46
C GLY A 545 -7.45 13.33 -20.27
N GLU A 546 -8.53 12.58 -20.46
CA GLU A 546 -9.30 12.04 -19.35
C GLU A 546 -8.52 10.85 -18.73
N PRO A 547 -8.35 10.78 -17.39
CA PRO A 547 -7.64 9.68 -16.74
C PRO A 547 -8.42 8.37 -16.83
N PHE A 548 -7.72 7.24 -16.63
CA PHE A 548 -8.38 5.98 -16.35
C PHE A 548 -8.92 5.97 -14.91
N ALA A 549 -9.77 5.00 -14.57
CA ALA A 549 -10.12 4.74 -13.19
C ALA A 549 -8.90 4.20 -12.42
N ALA A 550 -8.78 4.55 -11.14
CA ALA A 550 -7.72 4.03 -10.29
C ALA A 550 -8.04 2.60 -9.86
N ASN A 551 -7.03 1.73 -9.86
CA ASN A 551 -7.13 0.33 -9.47
C ASN A 551 -8.25 -0.45 -10.21
N TYR A 552 -8.95 -1.32 -9.48
CA TYR A 552 -10.04 -2.14 -9.98
C TYR A 552 -11.38 -1.41 -9.83
N SER A 553 -11.50 -0.23 -10.46
CA SER A 553 -12.70 0.62 -10.36
C SER A 553 -13.35 0.82 -11.73
N ILE A 554 -14.62 1.19 -11.73
CA ILE A 554 -15.37 1.50 -12.95
C ILE A 554 -14.91 2.83 -13.56
N SER A 555 -15.19 3.04 -14.85
CA SER A 555 -14.87 4.30 -15.55
C SER A 555 -15.57 5.50 -14.89
N LEU A 556 -14.85 6.66 -14.82
CA LEU A 556 -15.31 7.84 -14.09
C LEU A 556 -16.62 8.46 -14.62
N PHE A 557 -16.97 8.19 -15.87
CA PHE A 557 -18.18 8.68 -16.50
C PHE A 557 -19.32 7.65 -16.56
N THR A 558 -19.12 6.46 -15.97
CA THR A 558 -20.17 5.44 -15.95
C THR A 558 -21.26 5.79 -14.92
N HIS A 559 -22.51 5.79 -15.34
CA HIS A 559 -23.65 5.90 -14.45
C HIS A 559 -24.17 4.50 -14.10
N THR A 560 -24.22 4.17 -12.83
CA THR A 560 -24.60 2.86 -12.34
C THR A 560 -25.98 2.89 -11.64
N ASP A 561 -26.60 1.73 -11.52
CA ASP A 561 -27.85 1.54 -10.75
C ASP A 561 -27.60 1.40 -9.23
N GLY A 562 -26.52 2.02 -8.75
CA GLY A 562 -26.12 2.03 -7.36
C GLY A 562 -24.98 1.05 -7.06
N PRO A 563 -24.47 1.06 -5.81
CA PRO A 563 -23.24 0.35 -5.45
C PRO A 563 -23.36 -1.18 -5.55
N PHE A 564 -24.56 -1.75 -5.41
CA PHE A 564 -24.75 -3.20 -5.57
C PHE A 564 -24.61 -3.68 -7.01
N SER A 565 -24.98 -2.86 -8.01
CA SER A 565 -24.73 -3.21 -9.41
C SER A 565 -23.23 -3.30 -9.70
N VAL A 566 -22.43 -2.39 -9.07
CA VAL A 566 -20.96 -2.42 -9.18
C VAL A 566 -20.41 -3.72 -8.57
N LEU A 567 -20.85 -4.12 -7.36
CA LEU A 567 -20.39 -5.38 -6.79
C LEU A 567 -20.67 -6.55 -7.72
N ARG A 568 -21.88 -6.64 -8.27
CA ARG A 568 -22.27 -7.73 -9.17
C ARG A 568 -21.40 -7.82 -10.40
N SER A 569 -21.07 -6.69 -11.02
CA SER A 569 -20.18 -6.65 -12.17
C SER A 569 -18.74 -7.06 -11.79
N MET A 570 -18.19 -6.41 -10.76
CA MET A 570 -16.76 -6.48 -10.45
C MET A 570 -16.36 -7.77 -9.69
N THR A 571 -17.32 -8.57 -9.23
CA THR A 571 -17.05 -9.87 -8.58
C THR A 571 -17.32 -11.09 -9.48
N LYS A 572 -17.68 -10.89 -10.75
CA LYS A 572 -17.85 -12.00 -11.71
C LYS A 572 -16.55 -12.70 -12.09
N PRO A 573 -15.40 -11.99 -12.27
CA PRO A 573 -14.14 -12.66 -12.56
C PRO A 573 -13.65 -13.53 -11.40
N SER A 574 -12.88 -14.58 -11.74
CA SER A 574 -12.16 -15.39 -10.74
C SER A 574 -10.95 -14.62 -10.22
N LEU A 575 -11.15 -13.82 -9.17
CA LEU A 575 -10.13 -12.92 -8.63
C LEU A 575 -8.98 -13.63 -7.89
N SER A 576 -9.09 -14.94 -7.62
CA SER A 576 -7.98 -15.77 -7.15
C SER A 576 -6.83 -15.89 -8.17
N ARG A 577 -7.12 -15.64 -9.47
CA ARG A 577 -6.10 -15.63 -10.54
C ARG A 577 -5.34 -14.31 -10.67
N THR A 578 -5.79 -13.25 -9.99
CA THR A 578 -5.18 -11.91 -10.00
C THR A 578 -4.58 -11.55 -8.64
N ILE A 579 -3.84 -12.49 -8.08
CA ILE A 579 -3.40 -12.48 -6.68
C ILE A 579 -2.22 -11.53 -6.39
N ASN A 580 -1.84 -10.70 -7.34
CA ASN A 580 -1.02 -9.53 -7.01
C ASN A 580 -1.83 -8.42 -6.32
N GLY A 581 -3.17 -8.54 -6.33
CA GLY A 581 -4.09 -7.62 -5.67
C GLY A 581 -4.44 -6.39 -6.50
N GLY A 582 -5.17 -5.50 -5.88
CA GLY A 582 -5.70 -4.25 -6.43
C GLY A 582 -7.19 -4.09 -6.09
N PRO A 583 -7.55 -3.19 -5.15
CA PRO A 583 -8.90 -3.15 -4.60
C PRO A 583 -9.92 -2.59 -5.58
N LEU A 584 -11.15 -3.09 -5.50
CA LEU A 584 -12.32 -2.33 -5.90
C LEU A 584 -12.42 -1.11 -4.98
N THR A 585 -12.40 0.08 -5.54
CA THR A 585 -12.49 1.33 -4.78
C THR A 585 -13.83 1.99 -5.05
N LEU A 586 -14.57 2.31 -3.98
CA LEU A 586 -15.88 2.96 -4.05
C LEU A 586 -15.92 4.17 -3.12
N GLU A 587 -16.52 5.24 -3.61
CA GLU A 587 -16.73 6.47 -2.86
C GLU A 587 -18.16 6.49 -2.34
N PHE A 588 -18.34 6.47 -1.02
CA PHE A 588 -19.65 6.67 -0.39
C PHE A 588 -19.80 8.12 0.06
N HIS A 589 -20.94 8.71 -0.24
CA HIS A 589 -21.27 10.03 0.28
C HIS A 589 -21.33 9.98 1.82
N ASP A 590 -20.69 10.93 2.50
CA ASP A 590 -20.56 10.94 3.97
C ASP A 590 -21.89 10.89 4.71
N THR A 591 -22.98 11.34 4.07
CA THR A 591 -24.32 11.34 4.66
C THR A 591 -24.91 9.94 4.92
N ILE A 592 -24.40 8.88 4.30
CA ILE A 592 -24.87 7.53 4.58
C ILE A 592 -24.48 7.00 5.96
N PHE A 593 -23.51 7.63 6.62
CA PHE A 593 -23.02 7.24 7.94
C PHE A 593 -23.70 7.97 9.11
N LYS A 594 -24.87 8.58 8.89
CA LYS A 594 -25.52 9.45 9.90
C LYS A 594 -26.08 8.69 11.10
N THR A 595 -26.46 7.43 10.95
CA THR A 595 -27.03 6.65 12.05
C THR A 595 -26.24 5.36 12.27
N PRO A 596 -26.28 4.77 13.49
CA PRO A 596 -25.64 3.48 13.74
C PRO A 596 -26.14 2.36 12.83
N GLU A 597 -27.43 2.36 12.49
CA GLU A 597 -28.03 1.38 11.60
C GLU A 597 -27.46 1.51 10.18
N ALA A 598 -27.26 2.73 9.71
CA ALA A 598 -26.63 2.97 8.39
C ALA A 598 -25.18 2.53 8.36
N VAL A 599 -24.42 2.75 9.43
CA VAL A 599 -23.04 2.21 9.56
C VAL A 599 -23.04 0.69 9.50
N ALA A 600 -23.96 0.03 10.21
CA ALA A 600 -24.11 -1.43 10.15
C ALA A 600 -24.48 -1.92 8.73
N GLN A 601 -25.31 -1.17 7.99
CA GLN A 601 -25.65 -1.48 6.59
C GLN A 601 -24.43 -1.42 5.68
N VAL A 602 -23.50 -0.45 5.89
CA VAL A 602 -22.22 -0.43 5.16
C VAL A 602 -21.41 -1.68 5.48
N GLY A 603 -21.37 -2.13 6.74
CA GLY A 603 -20.76 -3.40 7.12
C GLY A 603 -21.34 -4.60 6.38
N GLN A 604 -22.69 -4.65 6.26
CA GLN A 604 -23.37 -5.70 5.49
C GLN A 604 -23.05 -5.60 3.98
N TYR A 605 -22.88 -4.41 3.44
CA TYR A 605 -22.44 -4.23 2.06
C TYR A 605 -21.06 -4.84 1.82
N VAL A 606 -20.10 -4.60 2.73
CA VAL A 606 -18.76 -5.23 2.69
C VAL A 606 -18.87 -6.75 2.77
N LYS A 607 -19.73 -7.27 3.67
CA LYS A 607 -19.96 -8.71 3.77
C LYS A 607 -20.52 -9.31 2.47
N GLN A 608 -21.41 -8.60 1.78
CA GLN A 608 -21.89 -9.05 0.46
C GLN A 608 -20.76 -9.11 -0.56
N PHE A 609 -19.84 -8.14 -0.60
CA PHE A 609 -18.66 -8.20 -1.45
C PHE A 609 -17.83 -9.48 -1.19
N VAL A 610 -17.62 -9.82 0.08
CA VAL A 610 -16.89 -11.03 0.49
C VAL A 610 -17.62 -12.29 -0.01
N LEU A 611 -18.93 -12.39 0.26
CA LEU A 611 -19.77 -13.52 -0.16
C LEU A 611 -19.86 -13.68 -1.68
N MET A 612 -19.73 -12.61 -2.44
CA MET A 612 -19.73 -12.62 -3.90
C MET A 612 -18.36 -12.94 -4.52
N GLY A 613 -17.31 -13.17 -3.71
CA GLY A 613 -16.00 -13.58 -4.20
C GLY A 613 -15.09 -12.43 -4.61
N GLY A 614 -15.31 -11.22 -4.13
CA GLY A 614 -14.36 -10.12 -4.29
C GLY A 614 -13.08 -10.37 -3.48
N HIS A 615 -11.91 -9.95 -3.98
CA HIS A 615 -10.64 -10.18 -3.27
C HIS A 615 -10.23 -9.02 -2.37
N GLN A 616 -10.32 -7.77 -2.83
CA GLN A 616 -10.01 -6.58 -2.03
C GLN A 616 -11.00 -5.47 -2.28
N LEU A 617 -11.38 -4.78 -1.21
CA LEU A 617 -12.32 -3.67 -1.25
C LEU A 617 -11.78 -2.49 -0.45
N GLN A 618 -11.89 -1.30 -1.02
CA GLN A 618 -11.62 -0.04 -0.36
C GLN A 618 -12.85 0.84 -0.43
N LEU A 619 -13.35 1.27 0.72
CA LEU A 619 -14.45 2.21 0.81
C LEU A 619 -13.95 3.56 1.33
N ASN A 620 -14.29 4.63 0.64
CA ASN A 620 -13.99 5.99 1.07
C ASN A 620 -15.30 6.69 1.44
N ALA A 621 -15.29 7.41 2.57
CA ALA A 621 -16.38 8.32 2.93
C ALA A 621 -15.95 9.73 2.53
N VAL A 622 -16.57 10.30 1.52
CA VAL A 622 -16.18 11.57 0.91
C VAL A 622 -17.40 12.49 0.71
N ASN A 623 -17.11 13.75 0.41
CA ASN A 623 -18.11 14.72 0.01
C ASN A 623 -17.46 15.62 -1.05
N ALA A 624 -17.87 15.48 -2.32
CA ALA A 624 -17.29 16.21 -3.45
C ALA A 624 -17.42 17.72 -3.30
N ASP A 625 -18.47 18.22 -2.66
CA ASP A 625 -18.62 19.65 -2.43
C ASP A 625 -17.59 20.17 -1.41
N THR A 626 -17.33 19.39 -0.34
CA THR A 626 -16.24 19.68 0.60
C THR A 626 -14.88 19.64 -0.09
N LEU A 627 -14.62 18.70 -0.97
CA LEU A 627 -13.38 18.60 -1.73
C LEU A 627 -13.18 19.82 -2.68
N LYS A 628 -14.24 20.24 -3.38
CA LYS A 628 -14.22 21.46 -4.22
C LYS A 628 -13.97 22.73 -3.38
N GLU A 629 -14.59 22.82 -2.20
CA GLU A 629 -14.34 23.94 -1.30
C GLU A 629 -12.90 23.93 -0.76
N ALA A 630 -12.39 22.76 -0.37
CA ALA A 630 -11.01 22.58 0.08
C ALA A 630 -9.99 22.90 -1.03
N GLN A 631 -10.31 22.61 -2.28
CA GLN A 631 -9.49 22.97 -3.44
C GLN A 631 -9.47 24.48 -3.69
N ALA A 632 -10.59 25.17 -3.42
CA ALA A 632 -10.71 26.63 -3.56
C ALA A 632 -10.16 27.39 -2.37
N HIS A 633 -10.23 26.80 -1.17
CA HIS A 633 -9.88 27.41 0.12
C HIS A 633 -9.03 26.46 0.98
N PRO A 634 -7.81 26.11 0.55
CA PRO A 634 -6.99 25.09 1.22
C PRO A 634 -6.65 25.42 2.69
N GLU A 635 -6.60 26.70 3.03
CA GLU A 635 -6.32 27.19 4.39
C GLU A 635 -7.39 26.80 5.42
N LYS A 636 -8.61 26.46 4.97
CA LYS A 636 -9.70 26.02 5.85
C LYS A 636 -9.66 24.52 6.14
N TYR A 637 -8.94 23.75 5.32
CA TYR A 637 -8.98 22.29 5.32
C TYR A 637 -7.58 21.62 5.43
N PRO A 638 -6.67 22.14 6.28
CA PRO A 638 -5.28 21.65 6.32
C PRO A 638 -5.15 20.19 6.78
N GLN A 639 -6.19 19.63 7.40
CA GLN A 639 -6.21 18.27 7.94
C GLN A 639 -7.13 17.32 7.15
N LEU A 640 -7.69 17.76 6.01
CA LEU A 640 -8.56 16.92 5.20
C LEU A 640 -7.73 15.83 4.54
N ILE A 641 -7.96 14.58 4.91
CA ILE A 641 -7.29 13.40 4.35
C ILE A 641 -8.17 12.78 3.28
N VAL A 642 -7.56 12.35 2.20
CA VAL A 642 -8.20 11.59 1.13
C VAL A 642 -7.36 10.37 0.77
N ARG A 643 -8.02 9.34 0.24
CA ARG A 643 -7.39 8.13 -0.28
C ARG A 643 -7.21 8.25 -1.80
N ILE A 644 -6.00 8.03 -2.29
CA ILE A 644 -5.66 8.20 -3.72
C ILE A 644 -5.84 6.88 -4.47
N TRP A 645 -4.84 5.99 -4.46
CA TRP A 645 -4.95 4.65 -5.07
C TRP A 645 -4.60 3.51 -4.11
N GLY A 646 -3.74 3.69 -3.17
CA GLY A 646 -3.28 2.74 -2.15
C GLY A 646 -2.58 3.44 -1.00
N TRP A 647 -2.64 4.78 -0.99
CA TRP A 647 -2.08 5.65 0.04
C TRP A 647 -3.04 6.80 0.32
N SER A 648 -2.87 7.43 1.47
CA SER A 648 -3.66 8.57 1.91
C SER A 648 -2.77 9.80 2.05
N ALA A 649 -3.33 10.98 1.76
CA ALA A 649 -2.62 12.24 1.86
C ALA A 649 -3.55 13.35 2.37
N TYR A 650 -2.95 14.45 2.83
CA TYR A 650 -3.68 15.70 3.01
C TYR A 650 -4.08 16.24 1.64
N PHE A 651 -5.38 16.38 1.41
CA PHE A 651 -5.93 16.79 0.11
C PHE A 651 -5.31 18.08 -0.44
N VAL A 652 -5.09 19.04 0.43
CA VAL A 652 -4.55 20.36 0.08
C VAL A 652 -3.06 20.34 -0.29
N GLU A 653 -2.34 19.27 0.04
CA GLU A 653 -0.92 19.08 -0.28
C GLU A 653 -0.72 18.32 -1.61
N LEU A 654 -1.79 17.79 -2.21
CA LEU A 654 -1.75 17.04 -3.47
C LEU A 654 -1.60 17.93 -4.69
N ASP A 655 -0.94 17.41 -5.72
CA ASP A 655 -0.96 18.02 -7.05
C ASP A 655 -2.38 18.08 -7.62
N ARG A 656 -2.65 19.09 -8.43
CA ARG A 656 -3.97 19.39 -8.98
C ARG A 656 -4.60 18.19 -9.70
N ALA A 657 -3.81 17.44 -10.46
CA ALA A 657 -4.29 16.28 -11.20
C ALA A 657 -4.90 15.20 -10.28
N TYR A 658 -4.28 14.96 -9.13
CA TYR A 658 -4.82 14.02 -8.13
C TYR A 658 -6.06 14.56 -7.43
N GLN A 659 -6.09 15.86 -7.10
CA GLN A 659 -7.28 16.50 -6.53
C GLN A 659 -8.47 16.38 -7.50
N ASP A 660 -8.27 16.74 -8.76
CA ASP A 660 -9.32 16.69 -9.79
C ASP A 660 -9.81 15.26 -10.01
N HIS A 661 -8.92 14.26 -10.00
CA HIS A 661 -9.30 12.86 -10.12
C HIS A 661 -10.15 12.39 -8.92
N VAL A 662 -9.79 12.74 -7.68
CA VAL A 662 -10.58 12.36 -6.50
C VAL A 662 -11.97 13.03 -6.53
N ILE A 663 -12.06 14.29 -6.93
CA ILE A 663 -13.33 15.02 -7.09
C ILE A 663 -14.23 14.39 -8.19
N ALA A 664 -13.61 13.83 -9.24
CA ALA A 664 -14.34 13.25 -10.36
C ALA A 664 -14.90 11.85 -10.11
N ARG A 665 -14.55 11.19 -9.00
CA ARG A 665 -15.05 9.86 -8.66
C ARG A 665 -16.53 9.90 -8.34
N GLN A 666 -17.25 8.84 -8.74
CA GLN A 666 -18.68 8.75 -8.47
C GLN A 666 -18.95 8.45 -6.99
N GLU A 667 -19.76 9.29 -6.35
CA GLU A 667 -20.25 9.07 -4.99
C GLU A 667 -21.54 8.25 -4.98
N TYR A 668 -21.62 7.28 -4.07
CA TYR A 668 -22.77 6.41 -3.90
C TYR A 668 -23.55 6.73 -2.63
N SER A 669 -24.87 6.54 -2.70
CA SER A 669 -25.77 6.46 -1.55
C SER A 669 -26.33 5.04 -1.45
N LEU A 670 -26.49 4.50 -0.23
CA LEU A 670 -27.09 3.19 0.01
C LEU A 670 -28.60 3.31 0.20
#